data_85f3b7f044ca8e9a49468bddd2e46c14
#
_entry.id   85f3b7f044ca8e9a49468bddd2e46c14
#
_cell.length_a   1.000
_cell.length_b   1.000
_cell.length_c   1.000
_cell.angle_alpha   90.00
_cell.angle_beta   90.00
_cell.angle_gamma   90.00
#
_symmetry.space_group_name_H-M   'P 1'
#
loop_
_entity.id
_entity.type
_entity.pdbx_description
1 polymer ?
#
loop_
_entity_poly.entity_id
_entity_poly.type
_entity_poly.pdbx_seq_one_letter_code
_entity_poly.pdbx_strand_id
1 'polypeptide(L)'
;MSFVDKLFGNKSEKEIKRIEKYVDAIEALDEKMQALSDEELRAKTQEFKDRLAAGETLDDLLVEAFAVVREAADRTIHLKHYRVQLMGGIILHQGRIAEMKTGEGKTLVSTLPAYLNALEGKGVHIVTVNDYLAKRDANWMGKVHQFLGLSVGVILNSYDNAERQAAYNCDITYITNNELGFDYLRDNIVIYKKDLVQRELNYAIVDEVDSVLIDEARTPLIISGQSGKSTDLYKACDVLARQMQRGTSDGELSKIDAIMGIDIEEDGDFLVNEKDKQVMLTTEGVKKVEQFFHIKNLADAENLEIQHNIILALRAHNLMFRDRDYVVKDNEVLIVDEFTGRIMPGRRYSDGLHQAIEAKEHVKVNRESKTLATITFQNFFNKYTKKAGMTGTAMTEDKEFMDIYGMDVVEIPTNKPMIRIDHEDAIYMTKKEKLNAVINDIVESHKKGQPVLVGTINIDTSEEVSELLSKRGIKHNVLNAKFHELEAEIISHAGEKGAVTIATNMAGRGTDIKLEDGVAELGGLKIIGTERHESRRIDNQLRGRAGRQGDPGESKFYLSLEDDLMRLFGSERMMSVYKALKIPEGEEIQHKTITKQIEKAQKKIENNNFGIRRNLLDYDQVNNDQREVIYAERRRVLNGESMRDVVYKMIKDVVADDVNMLAGEQPLKEMNLVELNESLRRKIPLEPITLTDEEKEKNDKEALISRLQDEAMKIYHKKEKDFNEFAKVNVPEEGVELGEEDAAIFNDGIREVERVILLKVIDSKWMNHIDDMDQLRESIGLQSYAQKDPVVQYKFLGYEMFEEMTKNIRHDTVGALMHVQIEQKVERKQVARATGTNKDELVERGPYRRKEAKIGRNAPCPCGSGKKYKNCCGRFAN
;
A
#
# COMPACT_ATOMS: atom_id res chain seq x y z
N MET A 1 -9.25 31.86 13.77
CA MET A 1 -8.15 32.80 13.47
C MET A 1 -7.72 33.48 14.75
N SER A 2 -6.44 33.43 15.08
CA SER A 2 -5.83 34.15 16.20
C SER A 2 -5.90 35.66 15.94
N PHE A 3 -5.90 36.49 17.00
CA PHE A 3 -5.83 37.95 16.91
C PHE A 3 -4.56 38.43 16.15
N VAL A 4 -3.50 37.63 16.21
CA VAL A 4 -2.23 37.83 15.51
C VAL A 4 -2.39 37.61 14.00
N ASP A 5 -3.18 36.58 13.58
CA ASP A 5 -3.46 36.31 12.17
C ASP A 5 -4.25 37.42 11.50
N LYS A 6 -5.13 38.11 12.27
CA LYS A 6 -5.89 39.27 11.76
C LYS A 6 -5.04 40.50 11.55
N LEU A 7 -3.93 40.66 12.30
CA LEU A 7 -3.06 41.81 12.23
C LEU A 7 -1.91 41.67 11.22
N PHE A 8 -1.39 40.44 11.04
CA PHE A 8 -0.19 40.18 10.24
C PHE A 8 -0.44 39.39 8.96
N GLY A 9 -1.70 39.01 8.66
CA GLY A 9 -2.05 38.10 7.56
C GLY A 9 -1.65 36.65 7.84
N ASN A 10 -2.43 35.71 7.27
CA ASN A 10 -2.12 34.28 7.32
C ASN A 10 -0.82 33.98 6.54
N LYS A 11 -0.08 32.91 6.90
CA LYS A 11 1.12 32.44 6.18
C LYS A 11 0.84 32.31 4.68
N SER A 12 -0.30 31.68 4.31
CA SER A 12 -0.70 31.50 2.91
C SER A 12 -0.91 32.83 2.18
N GLU A 13 -1.54 33.85 2.80
CA GLU A 13 -1.74 35.16 2.18
C GLU A 13 -0.43 35.88 1.85
N LYS A 14 0.60 35.73 2.69
CA LYS A 14 1.93 36.29 2.44
C LYS A 14 2.61 35.60 1.25
N GLU A 15 2.50 34.27 1.18
CA GLU A 15 3.06 33.50 0.06
C GLU A 15 2.33 33.83 -1.24
N ILE A 16 1.00 33.94 -1.23
CA ILE A 16 0.22 34.34 -2.41
C ILE A 16 0.70 35.68 -2.95
N LYS A 17 0.84 36.69 -2.08
CA LYS A 17 1.39 38.02 -2.49
C LYS A 17 2.80 37.95 -3.05
N ARG A 18 3.61 36.99 -2.56
CA ARG A 18 5.00 36.81 -3.08
C ARG A 18 5.01 36.24 -4.48
N ILE A 19 4.08 35.31 -4.80
CA ILE A 19 4.01 34.67 -6.11
C ILE A 19 3.18 35.44 -7.14
N GLU A 20 2.35 36.41 -6.73
CA GLU A 20 1.52 37.23 -7.62
C GLU A 20 2.35 37.86 -8.76
N LYS A 21 3.57 38.33 -8.48
CA LYS A 21 4.47 38.90 -9.48
C LYS A 21 4.80 37.94 -10.64
N TYR A 22 4.92 36.61 -10.33
CA TYR A 22 5.15 35.61 -11.37
C TYR A 22 3.89 35.39 -12.19
N VAL A 23 2.72 35.39 -11.54
CA VAL A 23 1.43 35.27 -12.22
C VAL A 23 1.18 36.42 -13.15
N ASP A 24 1.47 37.67 -12.70
CA ASP A 24 1.38 38.87 -13.54
C ASP A 24 2.32 38.78 -14.75
N ALA A 25 3.54 38.30 -14.57
CA ALA A 25 4.49 38.10 -15.64
C ALA A 25 4.06 37.02 -16.65
N ILE A 26 3.44 35.91 -16.17
CA ILE A 26 2.90 34.87 -17.05
C ILE A 26 1.74 35.41 -17.89
N GLU A 27 0.81 36.16 -17.28
CA GLU A 27 -0.34 36.76 -17.97
C GLU A 27 0.09 37.81 -18.98
N ALA A 28 1.16 38.54 -18.70
CA ALA A 28 1.72 39.52 -19.64
C ALA A 28 2.28 38.90 -20.93
N LEU A 29 2.56 37.61 -20.94
CA LEU A 29 3.01 36.86 -22.12
C LEU A 29 1.86 36.30 -22.98
N ASP A 30 0.60 36.41 -22.57
CA ASP A 30 -0.55 35.81 -23.24
C ASP A 30 -0.61 36.22 -24.74
N GLU A 31 -0.59 37.50 -25.03
CA GLU A 31 -0.67 37.99 -26.43
C GLU A 31 0.50 37.46 -27.28
N LYS A 32 1.69 37.37 -26.69
CA LYS A 32 2.87 36.84 -27.36
C LYS A 32 2.71 35.37 -27.68
N MET A 33 2.20 34.57 -26.74
CA MET A 33 1.99 33.13 -26.95
C MET A 33 0.85 32.83 -27.93
N GLN A 34 -0.23 33.61 -27.90
CA GLN A 34 -1.33 33.53 -28.88
C GLN A 34 -0.91 33.82 -30.28
N ALA A 35 0.07 34.74 -30.49
CA ALA A 35 0.60 35.08 -31.81
C ALA A 35 1.48 33.98 -32.45
N LEU A 36 1.97 33.01 -31.68
CA LEU A 36 2.79 31.91 -32.17
C LEU A 36 1.93 30.89 -32.92
N SER A 37 2.47 30.36 -34.02
CA SER A 37 1.89 29.16 -34.67
C SER A 37 2.03 27.91 -33.76
N ASP A 38 1.31 26.83 -34.08
CA ASP A 38 1.43 25.57 -33.37
C ASP A 38 2.85 24.97 -33.43
N GLU A 39 3.54 25.17 -34.57
CA GLU A 39 4.91 24.70 -34.75
C GLU A 39 5.90 25.52 -33.90
N GLU A 40 5.74 26.85 -33.88
CA GLU A 40 6.56 27.72 -33.04
C GLU A 40 6.34 27.49 -31.55
N LEU A 41 5.09 27.21 -31.13
CA LEU A 41 4.78 26.91 -29.74
C LEU A 41 5.39 25.55 -29.30
N ARG A 42 5.39 24.55 -30.18
CA ARG A 42 6.08 23.27 -29.96
C ARG A 42 7.59 23.42 -29.88
N ALA A 43 8.16 24.26 -30.73
CA ALA A 43 9.61 24.52 -30.77
C ALA A 43 10.13 25.11 -29.46
N LYS A 44 9.28 25.79 -28.67
CA LYS A 44 9.62 26.27 -27.32
C LYS A 44 10.13 25.16 -26.38
N THR A 45 9.62 23.98 -26.51
CA THR A 45 10.09 22.87 -25.69
C THR A 45 11.57 22.55 -25.93
N GLN A 46 12.01 22.53 -27.20
CA GLN A 46 13.41 22.29 -27.49
C GLN A 46 14.26 23.49 -27.08
N GLU A 47 13.79 24.73 -27.31
CA GLU A 47 14.47 25.96 -26.85
C GLU A 47 14.71 25.90 -25.32
N PHE A 48 13.72 25.50 -24.52
CA PHE A 48 13.88 25.37 -23.06
C PHE A 48 14.87 24.28 -22.67
N LYS A 49 14.84 23.11 -23.34
CA LYS A 49 15.84 22.06 -23.12
C LYS A 49 17.25 22.55 -23.43
N ASP A 50 17.44 23.30 -24.50
CA ASP A 50 18.75 23.86 -24.88
C ASP A 50 19.24 24.89 -23.87
N ARG A 51 18.35 25.76 -23.36
CA ARG A 51 18.65 26.73 -22.30
C ARG A 51 19.02 26.05 -20.97
N LEU A 52 18.33 24.98 -20.60
CA LEU A 52 18.71 24.16 -19.44
C LEU A 52 20.09 23.54 -19.61
N ALA A 53 20.41 23.02 -20.82
CA ALA A 53 21.72 22.47 -21.13
C ALA A 53 22.81 23.57 -21.11
N ALA A 54 22.45 24.82 -21.38
CA ALA A 54 23.35 26.00 -21.29
C ALA A 54 23.55 26.49 -19.84
N GLY A 55 22.82 25.95 -18.85
CA GLY A 55 22.99 26.24 -17.43
C GLY A 55 21.91 27.10 -16.78
N GLU A 56 20.84 27.47 -17.49
CA GLU A 56 19.66 28.07 -16.87
C GLU A 56 18.95 27.07 -15.95
N THR A 57 18.23 27.59 -14.97
CA THR A 57 17.48 26.77 -14.01
C THR A 57 16.01 26.66 -14.41
N LEU A 58 15.29 25.66 -13.83
CA LEU A 58 13.84 25.56 -14.03
C LEU A 58 13.08 26.79 -13.53
N ASP A 59 13.58 27.46 -12.47
CA ASP A 59 12.99 28.69 -11.95
C ASP A 59 13.13 29.87 -12.94
N ASP A 60 14.23 29.94 -13.70
CA ASP A 60 14.41 30.96 -14.73
C ASP A 60 13.44 30.78 -15.90
N LEU A 61 13.09 29.52 -16.22
CA LEU A 61 12.16 29.16 -17.30
C LEU A 61 10.69 29.23 -16.90
N LEU A 62 10.38 29.26 -15.60
CA LEU A 62 9.03 29.07 -15.04
C LEU A 62 7.98 29.94 -15.74
N VAL A 63 8.25 31.24 -15.87
CA VAL A 63 7.29 32.21 -16.43
C VAL A 63 6.96 31.89 -17.87
N GLU A 64 7.97 31.67 -18.70
CA GLU A 64 7.77 31.36 -20.13
C GLU A 64 7.15 30.00 -20.35
N ALA A 65 7.61 28.98 -19.60
CA ALA A 65 7.07 27.61 -19.67
C ALA A 65 5.60 27.56 -19.28
N PHE A 66 5.20 28.25 -18.21
CA PHE A 66 3.79 28.28 -17.78
C PHE A 66 2.90 29.00 -18.78
N ALA A 67 3.41 30.08 -19.42
CA ALA A 67 2.69 30.78 -20.48
C ALA A 67 2.48 29.85 -21.71
N VAL A 68 3.50 29.07 -22.09
CA VAL A 68 3.41 28.08 -23.18
C VAL A 68 2.38 26.99 -22.86
N VAL A 69 2.39 26.41 -21.65
CA VAL A 69 1.41 25.39 -21.25
C VAL A 69 -0.01 25.94 -21.21
N ARG A 70 -0.17 27.18 -20.72
CA ARG A 70 -1.47 27.87 -20.65
C ARG A 70 -2.10 28.03 -22.02
N GLU A 71 -1.33 28.46 -23.01
CA GLU A 71 -1.77 28.57 -24.40
C GLU A 71 -2.01 27.21 -25.06
N ALA A 72 -1.11 26.24 -24.84
CA ALA A 72 -1.28 24.88 -25.34
C ALA A 72 -2.57 24.19 -24.79
N ALA A 73 -2.91 24.40 -23.52
CA ALA A 73 -4.13 23.90 -22.92
C ALA A 73 -5.38 24.53 -23.53
N ASP A 74 -5.36 25.83 -23.82
CA ASP A 74 -6.46 26.51 -24.47
C ASP A 74 -6.70 25.97 -25.90
N ARG A 75 -5.63 25.77 -26.67
CA ARG A 75 -5.72 25.21 -28.05
C ARG A 75 -6.17 23.74 -28.10
N THR A 76 -5.70 22.92 -27.18
CA THR A 76 -5.86 21.47 -27.29
C THR A 76 -7.10 20.91 -26.58
N ILE A 77 -7.43 21.47 -25.43
CA ILE A 77 -8.54 20.99 -24.57
C ILE A 77 -9.55 22.08 -24.26
N HIS A 78 -9.38 23.27 -24.81
CA HIS A 78 -10.26 24.46 -24.63
C HIS A 78 -10.44 24.88 -23.17
N LEU A 79 -9.37 24.75 -22.38
CA LEU A 79 -9.31 25.12 -20.98
C LEU A 79 -8.10 26.03 -20.72
N LYS A 80 -8.35 27.32 -20.58
CA LYS A 80 -7.31 28.29 -20.22
C LYS A 80 -7.19 28.35 -18.69
N HIS A 81 -5.97 28.24 -18.17
CA HIS A 81 -5.73 28.32 -16.73
C HIS A 81 -6.13 29.68 -16.16
N TYR A 82 -6.89 29.62 -15.05
CA TYR A 82 -7.21 30.81 -14.26
C TYR A 82 -6.01 31.28 -13.45
N ARG A 83 -6.03 32.53 -13.03
CA ARG A 83 -5.00 33.12 -12.19
C ARG A 83 -4.67 32.30 -10.93
N VAL A 84 -5.69 31.83 -10.24
CA VAL A 84 -5.54 30.96 -9.05
C VAL A 84 -4.92 29.61 -9.37
N GLN A 85 -5.14 29.11 -10.58
CA GLN A 85 -4.52 27.85 -11.05
C GLN A 85 -3.04 28.01 -11.35
N LEU A 86 -2.62 29.17 -11.88
CA LEU A 86 -1.21 29.53 -12.04
C LEU A 86 -0.52 29.58 -10.67
N MET A 87 -1.16 30.19 -9.66
CA MET A 87 -0.66 30.19 -8.27
C MET A 87 -0.45 28.77 -7.76
N GLY A 88 -1.44 27.89 -7.92
CA GLY A 88 -1.33 26.49 -7.54
C GLY A 88 -0.17 25.76 -8.22
N GLY A 89 0.01 25.97 -9.54
CA GLY A 89 1.11 25.41 -10.31
C GLY A 89 2.49 25.85 -9.80
N ILE A 90 2.64 27.11 -9.40
CA ILE A 90 3.89 27.64 -8.83
C ILE A 90 4.20 26.96 -7.47
N ILE A 91 3.20 26.82 -6.61
CA ILE A 91 3.36 26.15 -5.31
C ILE A 91 3.77 24.68 -5.50
N LEU A 92 3.14 23.98 -6.44
CA LEU A 92 3.52 22.60 -6.77
C LEU A 92 4.96 22.52 -7.30
N HIS A 93 5.36 23.46 -8.18
CA HIS A 93 6.75 23.51 -8.65
C HIS A 93 7.76 23.71 -7.52
N GLN A 94 7.40 24.44 -6.47
CA GLN A 94 8.24 24.65 -5.29
C GLN A 94 8.36 23.42 -4.37
N GLY A 95 7.71 22.29 -4.70
CA GLY A 95 7.72 21.09 -3.88
C GLY A 95 6.86 21.20 -2.61
N ARG A 96 5.79 21.94 -2.68
CA ARG A 96 4.86 22.25 -1.56
C ARG A 96 3.46 21.71 -1.86
N ILE A 97 2.55 21.82 -0.88
CA ILE A 97 1.17 21.38 -1.05
C ILE A 97 0.28 22.59 -1.39
N ALA A 98 -0.41 22.52 -2.54
CA ALA A 98 -1.43 23.48 -2.93
C ALA A 98 -2.80 23.02 -2.44
N GLU A 99 -3.35 23.65 -1.40
CA GLU A 99 -4.73 23.43 -1.02
C GLU A 99 -5.65 24.26 -1.92
N MET A 100 -6.30 23.60 -2.88
CA MET A 100 -7.29 24.20 -3.77
C MET A 100 -8.63 23.53 -3.55
N LYS A 101 -9.68 24.29 -3.28
CA LYS A 101 -11.02 23.74 -3.02
C LYS A 101 -11.46 22.81 -4.15
N THR A 102 -12.31 21.86 -3.81
CA THR A 102 -12.83 20.90 -4.80
C THR A 102 -13.57 21.64 -5.91
N GLY A 103 -13.36 21.26 -7.18
CA GLY A 103 -13.94 21.94 -8.34
C GLY A 103 -13.12 23.12 -8.89
N GLU A 104 -11.95 23.46 -8.30
CA GLU A 104 -11.05 24.51 -8.81
C GLU A 104 -10.13 24.04 -9.96
N GLY A 105 -10.28 22.79 -10.44
CA GLY A 105 -9.55 22.28 -11.61
C GLY A 105 -8.11 21.87 -11.33
N LYS A 106 -7.84 21.24 -10.17
CA LYS A 106 -6.52 20.73 -9.77
C LYS A 106 -5.83 19.91 -10.86
N THR A 107 -6.57 19.05 -11.56
CA THR A 107 -6.05 18.22 -12.66
C THR A 107 -5.40 19.07 -13.77
N LEU A 108 -5.99 20.22 -14.11
CA LEU A 108 -5.42 21.15 -15.08
C LEU A 108 -4.17 21.84 -14.51
N VAL A 109 -4.19 22.19 -13.22
CA VAL A 109 -3.05 22.84 -12.54
C VAL A 109 -1.79 21.98 -12.61
N SER A 110 -1.92 20.65 -12.45
CA SER A 110 -0.77 19.74 -12.48
C SER A 110 0.00 19.76 -13.81
N THR A 111 -0.63 20.19 -14.91
CA THR A 111 0.04 20.27 -16.24
C THR A 111 1.17 21.29 -16.25
N LEU A 112 1.07 22.37 -15.49
CA LEU A 112 2.07 23.44 -15.44
C LEU A 112 3.41 22.95 -14.87
N PRO A 113 3.47 22.47 -13.61
CA PRO A 113 4.72 21.98 -13.03
C PRO A 113 5.18 20.67 -13.68
N ALA A 114 4.26 19.82 -14.18
CA ALA A 114 4.63 18.58 -14.85
C ALA A 114 5.44 18.87 -16.12
N TYR A 115 4.96 19.78 -16.98
CA TYR A 115 5.69 20.18 -18.18
C TYR A 115 7.07 20.76 -17.84
N LEU A 116 7.14 21.75 -16.93
CA LEU A 116 8.38 22.41 -16.57
C LEU A 116 9.44 21.42 -16.04
N ASN A 117 9.06 20.52 -15.13
CA ASN A 117 10.02 19.58 -14.57
C ASN A 117 10.35 18.42 -15.53
N ALA A 118 9.48 18.11 -16.49
CA ALA A 118 9.76 17.10 -17.51
C ALA A 118 10.85 17.53 -18.51
N LEU A 119 11.12 18.83 -18.64
CA LEU A 119 12.17 19.35 -19.51
C LEU A 119 13.58 18.83 -19.16
N GLU A 120 13.82 18.46 -17.90
CA GLU A 120 15.08 17.83 -17.46
C GLU A 120 15.29 16.40 -18.01
N GLY A 121 14.25 15.77 -18.58
CA GLY A 121 14.34 14.40 -19.08
C GLY A 121 14.46 13.30 -18.02
N LYS A 122 14.36 13.64 -16.73
CA LYS A 122 14.49 12.70 -15.60
C LYS A 122 13.18 11.98 -15.23
N GLY A 123 12.06 12.37 -15.83
CA GLY A 123 10.73 11.82 -15.58
C GLY A 123 9.96 12.52 -14.46
N VAL A 124 8.66 12.65 -14.69
CA VAL A 124 7.68 13.20 -13.75
C VAL A 124 6.57 12.19 -13.54
N HIS A 125 6.26 11.86 -12.30
CA HIS A 125 5.16 10.98 -11.95
C HIS A 125 3.98 11.80 -11.41
N ILE A 126 2.80 11.66 -12.04
CA ILE A 126 1.53 12.20 -11.54
C ILE A 126 0.79 11.05 -10.88
N VAL A 127 0.72 11.13 -9.54
CA VAL A 127 0.22 10.05 -8.70
C VAL A 127 -1.24 10.30 -8.35
N THR A 128 -2.10 9.33 -8.62
CA THR A 128 -3.53 9.38 -8.35
C THR A 128 -3.96 8.22 -7.44
N VAL A 129 -5.22 8.24 -6.99
CA VAL A 129 -5.74 7.23 -6.05
C VAL A 129 -6.35 6.00 -6.74
N ASN A 130 -6.53 5.98 -8.06
CA ASN A 130 -7.07 4.82 -8.79
C ASN A 130 -6.79 4.85 -10.29
N ASP A 131 -6.90 3.67 -10.93
CA ASP A 131 -6.63 3.46 -12.35
C ASP A 131 -7.55 4.27 -13.28
N TYR A 132 -8.81 4.47 -12.87
CA TYR A 132 -9.75 5.28 -13.67
C TYR A 132 -9.26 6.71 -13.81
N LEU A 133 -8.84 7.35 -12.70
CA LEU A 133 -8.31 8.72 -12.73
C LEU A 133 -6.99 8.77 -13.48
N ALA A 134 -6.07 7.83 -13.25
CA ALA A 134 -4.80 7.76 -13.97
C ALA A 134 -5.02 7.73 -15.49
N LYS A 135 -5.91 6.85 -15.96
CA LYS A 135 -6.26 6.70 -17.39
C LYS A 135 -6.98 7.92 -17.95
N ARG A 136 -7.97 8.44 -17.21
CA ARG A 136 -8.74 9.62 -17.62
C ARG A 136 -7.83 10.83 -17.81
N ASP A 137 -6.99 11.10 -16.80
CA ASP A 137 -6.16 12.29 -16.75
C ASP A 137 -5.00 12.20 -17.74
N ALA A 138 -4.39 11.04 -17.93
CA ALA A 138 -3.42 10.79 -19.00
C ALA A 138 -4.01 11.06 -20.39
N ASN A 139 -5.23 10.59 -20.67
CA ASN A 139 -5.89 10.77 -21.96
C ASN A 139 -6.37 12.22 -22.18
N TRP A 140 -6.69 12.93 -21.12
CA TRP A 140 -7.22 14.29 -21.21
C TRP A 140 -6.11 15.33 -21.15
N MET A 141 -5.34 15.39 -20.05
CA MET A 141 -4.24 16.33 -19.86
C MET A 141 -3.03 15.97 -20.71
N GLY A 142 -2.84 14.68 -21.00
CA GLY A 142 -1.75 14.22 -21.87
C GLY A 142 -1.76 14.84 -23.26
N LYS A 143 -2.93 15.29 -23.76
CA LYS A 143 -3.02 16.01 -25.05
C LYS A 143 -2.21 17.32 -25.05
N VAL A 144 -2.18 18.02 -23.90
CA VAL A 144 -1.40 19.26 -23.75
C VAL A 144 0.09 18.95 -23.85
N HIS A 145 0.55 17.94 -23.14
CA HIS A 145 1.96 17.55 -23.12
C HIS A 145 2.43 17.00 -24.46
N GLN A 146 1.62 16.13 -25.07
CA GLN A 146 1.90 15.58 -26.42
C GLN A 146 1.91 16.66 -27.49
N PHE A 147 1.01 17.64 -27.41
CA PHE A 147 1.03 18.79 -28.30
C PHE A 147 2.35 19.57 -28.20
N LEU A 148 2.90 19.70 -27.01
CA LEU A 148 4.20 20.36 -26.75
C LEU A 148 5.40 19.43 -27.01
N GLY A 149 5.21 18.21 -27.49
CA GLY A 149 6.27 17.28 -27.88
C GLY A 149 6.85 16.43 -26.76
N LEU A 150 6.17 16.35 -25.59
CA LEU A 150 6.54 15.44 -24.51
C LEU A 150 5.78 14.12 -24.62
N SER A 151 6.45 13.02 -24.27
CA SER A 151 5.85 11.70 -24.18
C SER A 151 5.07 11.54 -22.89
N VAL A 152 3.90 10.87 -22.99
CA VAL A 152 3.01 10.61 -21.83
C VAL A 152 2.70 9.13 -21.75
N GLY A 153 2.98 8.54 -20.59
CA GLY A 153 2.64 7.17 -20.23
C GLY A 153 1.54 7.10 -19.17
N VAL A 154 0.88 5.96 -19.12
CA VAL A 154 -0.03 5.59 -18.02
C VAL A 154 0.32 4.18 -17.56
N ILE A 155 0.24 3.94 -16.27
CA ILE A 155 0.42 2.59 -15.70
C ILE A 155 -0.87 2.19 -14.99
N LEU A 156 -1.37 1.02 -15.36
CA LEU A 156 -2.56 0.41 -14.81
C LEU A 156 -2.19 -0.94 -14.17
N ASN A 157 -3.00 -1.40 -13.23
CA ASN A 157 -2.78 -2.68 -12.56
C ASN A 157 -2.63 -3.86 -13.53
N SER A 158 -3.38 -3.85 -14.65
CA SER A 158 -3.37 -4.91 -15.67
C SER A 158 -2.13 -4.97 -16.55
N TYR A 159 -1.21 -3.99 -16.46
CA TYR A 159 -0.06 -3.88 -17.35
C TYR A 159 1.05 -4.86 -16.99
N ASP A 160 1.66 -5.46 -18.03
CA ASP A 160 2.87 -6.27 -17.89
C ASP A 160 4.15 -5.44 -17.73
N ASN A 161 5.28 -6.10 -17.49
CA ASN A 161 6.56 -5.40 -17.28
C ASN A 161 7.01 -4.59 -18.50
N ALA A 162 6.79 -5.06 -19.71
CA ALA A 162 7.20 -4.35 -20.93
C ALA A 162 6.37 -3.07 -21.13
N GLU A 163 5.07 -3.14 -20.89
CA GLU A 163 4.17 -1.99 -20.91
C GLU A 163 4.54 -0.97 -19.82
N ARG A 164 4.87 -1.45 -18.60
CA ARG A 164 5.34 -0.60 -17.49
C ARG A 164 6.65 0.09 -17.82
N GLN A 165 7.64 -0.62 -18.35
CA GLN A 165 8.92 -0.04 -18.79
C GLN A 165 8.71 1.05 -19.84
N ALA A 166 7.86 0.80 -20.83
CA ALA A 166 7.56 1.79 -21.87
C ALA A 166 6.92 3.06 -21.26
N ALA A 167 6.00 2.89 -20.30
CA ALA A 167 5.33 4.00 -19.65
C ALA A 167 6.26 4.80 -18.72
N TYR A 168 7.12 4.15 -17.92
CA TYR A 168 8.11 4.84 -17.08
C TYR A 168 9.18 5.58 -17.90
N ASN A 169 9.46 5.13 -19.12
CA ASN A 169 10.41 5.81 -20.02
C ASN A 169 9.83 7.07 -20.68
N CYS A 170 8.53 7.34 -20.52
CA CYS A 170 7.95 8.60 -20.97
C CYS A 170 8.43 9.79 -20.10
N ASP A 171 8.30 11.01 -20.62
CA ASP A 171 8.65 12.23 -19.88
C ASP A 171 7.72 12.45 -18.69
N ILE A 172 6.42 12.09 -18.83
CA ILE A 172 5.39 12.21 -17.79
C ILE A 172 4.63 10.89 -17.71
N THR A 173 4.50 10.34 -16.51
CA THR A 173 3.79 9.07 -16.27
C THR A 173 2.68 9.25 -15.24
N TYR A 174 1.46 8.90 -15.62
CA TYR A 174 0.29 8.83 -14.71
C TYR A 174 0.19 7.44 -14.11
N ILE A 175 0.07 7.36 -12.79
CA ILE A 175 0.09 6.08 -12.07
C ILE A 175 -0.66 6.19 -10.75
N THR A 176 -1.13 5.06 -10.22
CA THR A 176 -1.67 5.02 -8.86
C THR A 176 -0.56 4.92 -7.82
N ASN A 177 -0.82 5.44 -6.62
CA ASN A 177 0.11 5.39 -5.49
C ASN A 177 0.53 3.95 -5.15
N ASN A 178 -0.40 3.00 -5.21
CA ASN A 178 -0.16 1.59 -4.91
C ASN A 178 0.76 0.93 -5.95
N GLU A 179 0.42 1.05 -7.25
CA GLU A 179 1.23 0.46 -8.32
C GLU A 179 2.63 1.03 -8.34
N LEU A 180 2.76 2.34 -8.11
CA LEU A 180 4.05 3.01 -8.05
C LEU A 180 4.95 2.45 -6.94
N GLY A 181 4.39 2.24 -5.75
CA GLY A 181 5.13 1.67 -4.63
C GLY A 181 5.38 0.17 -4.78
N PHE A 182 4.43 -0.59 -5.36
CA PHE A 182 4.65 -2.00 -5.66
C PHE A 182 5.69 -2.21 -6.76
N ASP A 183 5.74 -1.35 -7.79
CA ASP A 183 6.80 -1.40 -8.80
C ASP A 183 8.17 -1.16 -8.18
N TYR A 184 8.28 -0.19 -7.24
CA TYR A 184 9.51 0.01 -6.49
C TYR A 184 9.94 -1.25 -5.71
N LEU A 185 9.00 -1.92 -5.05
CA LEU A 185 9.31 -3.15 -4.32
C LEU A 185 9.69 -4.28 -5.29
N ARG A 186 8.96 -4.44 -6.42
CA ARG A 186 9.26 -5.43 -7.47
C ARG A 186 10.66 -5.23 -8.04
N ASP A 187 11.06 -4.00 -8.35
CA ASP A 187 12.38 -3.67 -8.86
C ASP A 187 13.52 -4.03 -7.90
N ASN A 188 13.22 -4.06 -6.60
CA ASN A 188 14.21 -4.43 -5.60
C ASN A 188 14.28 -5.93 -5.31
N ILE A 189 13.52 -6.77 -6.03
CA ILE A 189 13.60 -8.24 -5.95
C ILE A 189 13.92 -8.91 -7.29
N VAL A 190 14.06 -8.16 -8.41
CA VAL A 190 14.44 -8.70 -9.72
C VAL A 190 15.88 -9.17 -9.73
N ILE A 191 16.19 -10.21 -10.50
CA ILE A 191 17.53 -10.78 -10.61
C ILE A 191 18.29 -10.18 -11.81
N TYR A 192 17.60 -9.70 -12.84
CA TYR A 192 18.21 -9.15 -14.05
C TYR A 192 17.88 -7.67 -14.22
N LYS A 193 18.89 -6.90 -14.65
CA LYS A 193 18.74 -5.43 -14.87
C LYS A 193 17.64 -5.09 -15.91
N LYS A 194 17.46 -5.96 -16.91
CA LYS A 194 16.44 -5.78 -17.95
C LYS A 194 15.00 -5.82 -17.42
N ASP A 195 14.79 -6.44 -16.26
CA ASP A 195 13.48 -6.58 -15.64
C ASP A 195 13.09 -5.37 -14.76
N LEU A 196 14.02 -4.43 -14.56
CA LEU A 196 13.75 -3.17 -13.89
C LEU A 196 12.76 -2.35 -14.71
N VAL A 197 11.71 -1.84 -14.08
CA VAL A 197 10.69 -1.03 -14.75
C VAL A 197 10.85 0.46 -14.45
N GLN A 198 11.26 0.84 -13.23
CA GLN A 198 11.37 2.23 -12.81
C GLN A 198 12.73 2.84 -13.17
N ARG A 199 12.71 4.15 -13.44
CA ARG A 199 13.89 5.02 -13.44
C ARG A 199 14.13 5.60 -12.04
N GLU A 200 15.08 6.52 -11.91
CA GLU A 200 15.27 7.27 -10.67
C GLU A 200 14.04 8.10 -10.32
N LEU A 201 13.72 8.17 -9.02
CA LEU A 201 12.56 8.89 -8.50
C LEU A 201 12.88 10.39 -8.41
N ASN A 202 12.62 11.13 -9.51
CA ASN A 202 12.95 12.54 -9.62
C ASN A 202 11.85 13.45 -9.04
N TYR A 203 10.70 13.56 -9.70
CA TYR A 203 9.62 14.45 -9.27
C TYR A 203 8.27 13.76 -9.23
N ALA A 204 7.56 13.86 -8.09
CA ALA A 204 6.19 13.37 -7.94
C ALA A 204 5.23 14.54 -7.66
N ILE A 205 4.11 14.54 -8.38
CA ILE A 205 2.93 15.38 -8.08
C ILE A 205 1.84 14.44 -7.58
N VAL A 206 1.48 14.54 -6.30
CA VAL A 206 0.48 13.66 -5.68
C VAL A 206 -0.87 14.37 -5.70
N ASP A 207 -1.81 13.84 -6.50
CA ASP A 207 -3.20 14.30 -6.47
C ASP A 207 -3.93 13.67 -5.28
N GLU A 208 -4.80 14.45 -4.64
CA GLU A 208 -5.46 14.08 -3.39
C GLU A 208 -4.45 13.62 -2.33
N VAL A 209 -3.41 14.43 -2.14
CA VAL A 209 -2.23 14.14 -1.30
C VAL A 209 -2.58 13.73 0.13
N ASP A 210 -3.67 14.24 0.68
CA ASP A 210 -4.18 13.90 2.01
C ASP A 210 -4.73 12.46 2.07
N SER A 211 -5.29 11.94 0.98
CA SER A 211 -5.67 10.52 0.91
C SER A 211 -4.45 9.64 0.88
N VAL A 212 -3.52 9.94 -0.01
CA VAL A 212 -2.34 9.10 -0.26
C VAL A 212 -1.38 9.11 0.93
N LEU A 213 -1.05 10.30 1.46
CA LEU A 213 0.01 10.46 2.45
C LEU A 213 -0.48 10.47 3.91
N ILE A 214 -1.80 10.57 4.14
CA ILE A 214 -2.37 10.54 5.50
C ILE A 214 -3.26 9.31 5.69
N ASP A 215 -4.31 9.13 4.86
CA ASP A 215 -5.28 8.06 5.08
C ASP A 215 -4.70 6.69 4.77
N GLU A 216 -4.15 6.50 3.57
CA GLU A 216 -3.57 5.22 3.14
C GLU A 216 -2.21 4.94 3.80
N ALA A 217 -1.53 5.96 4.35
CA ALA A 217 -0.23 5.84 4.97
C ALA A 217 -0.24 5.21 6.38
N ARG A 218 -1.36 4.65 6.83
CA ARG A 218 -1.48 3.87 8.07
C ARG A 218 -0.95 2.45 7.95
N THR A 219 -0.89 1.92 6.73
CA THR A 219 -0.39 0.57 6.45
C THR A 219 0.74 0.63 5.44
N PRO A 220 1.81 -0.16 5.60
CA PRO A 220 2.87 -0.24 4.63
C PRO A 220 2.41 -0.97 3.36
N LEU A 221 3.15 -0.78 2.27
CA LEU A 221 3.07 -1.62 1.08
C LEU A 221 3.85 -2.90 1.34
N ILE A 222 3.25 -4.05 1.08
CA ILE A 222 3.84 -5.36 1.35
C ILE A 222 3.69 -6.25 0.12
N ILE A 223 4.79 -6.83 -0.34
CA ILE A 223 4.78 -7.96 -1.28
C ILE A 223 4.97 -9.24 -0.47
N SER A 224 4.04 -10.16 -0.61
CA SER A 224 4.03 -11.41 0.13
C SER A 224 4.23 -12.62 -0.79
N GLY A 225 4.97 -13.62 -0.29
CA GLY A 225 5.12 -14.94 -0.90
C GLY A 225 4.46 -16.02 -0.07
N GLN A 226 4.31 -17.23 -0.62
CA GLN A 226 3.68 -18.34 0.12
C GLN A 226 4.62 -18.87 1.22
N SER A 227 4.11 -18.98 2.44
CA SER A 227 4.74 -19.68 3.57
C SER A 227 4.41 -21.17 3.56
N GLY A 228 5.27 -21.99 4.17
CA GLY A 228 5.07 -23.42 4.28
C GLY A 228 4.14 -23.89 5.41
N LYS A 229 3.59 -22.98 6.23
CA LYS A 229 2.81 -23.33 7.43
C LYS A 229 1.42 -23.90 7.11
N SER A 230 0.90 -24.75 8.01
CA SER A 230 -0.40 -25.40 7.87
C SER A 230 -1.57 -24.44 8.10
N THR A 231 -2.66 -24.62 7.36
CA THR A 231 -3.90 -23.82 7.50
C THR A 231 -4.93 -24.43 8.45
N ASP A 232 -4.66 -25.62 9.00
CA ASP A 232 -5.64 -26.38 9.79
C ASP A 232 -5.87 -25.76 11.19
N LEU A 233 -4.85 -25.08 11.74
CA LEU A 233 -4.94 -24.43 13.05
C LEU A 233 -5.96 -23.28 13.04
N TYR A 234 -6.03 -22.49 11.96
CA TYR A 234 -7.01 -21.41 11.80
C TYR A 234 -8.45 -21.92 11.86
N LYS A 235 -8.72 -23.05 11.22
CA LYS A 235 -10.06 -23.68 11.25
C LYS A 235 -10.41 -24.19 12.65
N ALA A 236 -9.43 -24.78 13.35
CA ALA A 236 -9.64 -25.26 14.71
C ALA A 236 -9.91 -24.09 15.68
N CYS A 237 -9.16 -23.00 15.55
CA CYS A 237 -9.37 -21.78 16.33
C CYS A 237 -10.72 -21.12 16.03
N ASP A 238 -11.18 -21.11 14.76
CA ASP A 238 -12.51 -20.60 14.40
C ASP A 238 -13.63 -21.39 15.11
N VAL A 239 -13.54 -22.72 15.13
CA VAL A 239 -14.52 -23.56 15.81
C VAL A 239 -14.58 -23.25 17.30
N LEU A 240 -13.42 -23.07 17.96
CA LEU A 240 -13.36 -22.72 19.37
C LEU A 240 -13.88 -21.30 19.63
N ALA A 241 -13.47 -20.31 18.83
CA ALA A 241 -13.89 -18.92 18.98
C ALA A 241 -15.42 -18.73 18.95
N ARG A 242 -16.13 -19.52 18.12
CA ARG A 242 -17.61 -19.53 18.08
C ARG A 242 -18.28 -20.07 19.36
N GLN A 243 -17.56 -20.84 20.15
CA GLN A 243 -18.07 -21.42 21.40
C GLN A 243 -17.74 -20.59 22.63
N MET A 244 -16.83 -19.62 22.49
CA MET A 244 -16.41 -18.75 23.59
C MET A 244 -17.40 -17.61 23.81
N GLN A 245 -17.57 -17.19 25.04
CA GLN A 245 -18.49 -16.14 25.46
C GLN A 245 -17.74 -14.84 25.72
N ARG A 246 -18.21 -13.74 25.09
CA ARG A 246 -17.68 -12.40 25.34
C ARG A 246 -18.10 -11.93 26.73
N GLY A 247 -17.15 -11.37 27.48
CA GLY A 247 -17.41 -10.68 28.71
C GLY A 247 -18.10 -9.33 28.53
N THR A 248 -18.67 -8.79 29.60
CA THR A 248 -19.41 -7.52 29.58
C THR A 248 -18.50 -6.31 29.83
N SER A 249 -17.33 -6.53 30.42
CA SER A 249 -16.30 -5.50 30.66
C SER A 249 -15.59 -5.12 29.36
N ASP A 250 -15.36 -3.82 29.14
CA ASP A 250 -14.61 -3.32 27.98
C ASP A 250 -13.09 -3.52 28.11
N GLY A 251 -12.61 -4.16 29.17
CA GLY A 251 -11.18 -4.41 29.39
C GLY A 251 -10.33 -3.15 29.61
N GLU A 252 -10.95 -1.99 29.81
CA GLU A 252 -10.26 -0.75 30.13
C GLU A 252 -10.01 -0.62 31.62
N LEU A 253 -8.74 -0.71 32.04
CA LEU A 253 -8.28 -0.16 33.30
C LEU A 253 -8.10 1.36 33.13
N SER A 254 -8.85 2.16 33.88
CA SER A 254 -8.49 3.57 34.00
C SER A 254 -7.09 3.65 34.62
N LYS A 255 -6.28 4.65 34.24
CA LYS A 255 -4.95 4.86 34.85
C LYS A 255 -5.03 4.99 36.39
N ILE A 256 -6.19 5.40 36.90
CA ILE A 256 -6.47 5.54 38.34
C ILE A 256 -6.70 4.18 38.99
N ASP A 257 -7.44 3.30 38.30
CA ASP A 257 -7.74 1.94 38.81
C ASP A 257 -6.49 1.07 38.84
N ALA A 258 -5.63 1.18 37.83
CA ALA A 258 -4.30 0.53 37.78
C ALA A 258 -3.37 1.00 38.91
N ILE A 259 -3.42 2.30 39.28
CA ILE A 259 -2.64 2.85 40.42
C ILE A 259 -3.25 2.41 41.75
N MET A 260 -4.56 2.20 41.83
CA MET A 260 -5.24 1.73 43.04
C MET A 260 -5.20 0.21 43.25
N GLY A 261 -4.63 -0.55 42.29
CA GLY A 261 -4.56 -2.02 42.38
C GLY A 261 -5.93 -2.69 42.27
N ILE A 262 -6.86 -2.07 41.53
CA ILE A 262 -8.17 -2.66 41.23
C ILE A 262 -7.98 -3.56 40.00
N ASP A 263 -8.21 -4.85 40.20
CA ASP A 263 -8.21 -5.82 39.09
C ASP A 263 -9.44 -5.61 38.19
N ILE A 264 -9.30 -5.90 36.91
CA ILE A 264 -10.44 -5.95 35.97
C ILE A 264 -11.37 -7.06 36.43
N GLU A 265 -12.67 -6.77 36.59
CA GLU A 265 -13.66 -7.83 36.77
C GLU A 265 -13.66 -8.69 35.49
N GLU A 266 -13.01 -9.86 35.56
CA GLU A 266 -13.01 -10.85 34.49
C GLU A 266 -14.35 -11.58 34.51
N ASP A 267 -15.20 -11.30 33.50
CA ASP A 267 -16.38 -12.08 33.20
C ASP A 267 -16.31 -12.62 31.75
N GLY A 268 -16.90 -13.81 31.52
CA GLY A 268 -16.83 -14.48 30.24
C GLY A 268 -15.45 -15.09 29.93
N ASP A 269 -15.22 -15.47 28.70
CA ASP A 269 -13.99 -16.14 28.23
C ASP A 269 -12.97 -15.18 27.65
N PHE A 270 -13.43 -14.03 27.17
CA PHE A 270 -12.57 -12.98 26.60
C PHE A 270 -13.21 -11.60 26.71
N LEU A 271 -12.37 -10.59 26.76
CA LEU A 271 -12.75 -9.18 26.79
C LEU A 271 -12.40 -8.52 25.45
N VAL A 272 -13.21 -7.57 25.01
CA VAL A 272 -13.02 -6.85 23.74
C VAL A 272 -12.90 -5.37 24.02
N ASN A 273 -11.76 -4.78 23.66
CA ASN A 273 -11.56 -3.34 23.63
C ASN A 273 -11.78 -2.85 22.19
N GLU A 274 -12.95 -2.25 21.93
CA GLU A 274 -13.32 -1.77 20.59
C GLU A 274 -12.52 -0.53 20.18
N LYS A 275 -12.06 0.31 21.13
CA LYS A 275 -11.28 1.52 20.84
C LYS A 275 -9.89 1.18 20.32
N ASP A 276 -9.24 0.22 20.97
CA ASP A 276 -7.87 -0.19 20.63
C ASP A 276 -7.85 -1.38 19.65
N LYS A 277 -9.03 -1.85 19.25
CA LYS A 277 -9.22 -3.02 18.37
C LYS A 277 -8.48 -4.28 18.88
N GLN A 278 -8.51 -4.50 20.19
CA GLN A 278 -7.82 -5.61 20.87
C GLN A 278 -8.80 -6.60 21.52
N VAL A 279 -8.35 -7.84 21.64
CA VAL A 279 -9.05 -8.91 22.36
C VAL A 279 -8.09 -9.53 23.36
N MET A 280 -8.55 -9.75 24.59
CA MET A 280 -7.78 -10.37 25.66
C MET A 280 -8.53 -11.60 26.19
N LEU A 281 -7.83 -12.70 26.38
CA LEU A 281 -8.38 -13.90 27.04
C LEU A 281 -8.44 -13.67 28.54
N THR A 282 -9.54 -14.08 29.15
CA THR A 282 -9.66 -14.17 30.62
C THR A 282 -9.01 -15.45 31.12
N THR A 283 -8.85 -15.56 32.45
CA THR A 283 -8.37 -16.79 33.10
C THR A 283 -9.23 -18.00 32.74
N GLU A 284 -10.55 -17.84 32.59
CA GLU A 284 -11.46 -18.92 32.17
C GLU A 284 -11.31 -19.24 30.68
N GLY A 285 -11.11 -18.23 29.83
CA GLY A 285 -10.84 -18.44 28.42
C GLY A 285 -9.56 -19.20 28.16
N VAL A 286 -8.48 -18.89 28.88
CA VAL A 286 -7.22 -19.66 28.83
C VAL A 286 -7.46 -21.14 29.14
N LYS A 287 -8.17 -21.46 30.22
CA LYS A 287 -8.48 -22.83 30.56
C LYS A 287 -9.27 -23.57 29.47
N LYS A 288 -10.23 -22.89 28.83
CA LYS A 288 -11.01 -23.50 27.72
C LYS A 288 -10.12 -23.79 26.51
N VAL A 289 -9.19 -22.88 26.16
CA VAL A 289 -8.22 -23.08 25.08
C VAL A 289 -7.32 -24.30 25.41
N GLU A 290 -6.78 -24.36 26.64
CA GLU A 290 -5.94 -25.46 27.09
C GLU A 290 -6.67 -26.81 27.03
N GLN A 291 -7.93 -26.86 27.43
CA GLN A 291 -8.78 -28.05 27.34
C GLN A 291 -9.07 -28.48 25.91
N PHE A 292 -9.38 -27.54 25.03
CA PHE A 292 -9.72 -27.83 23.63
C PHE A 292 -8.52 -28.37 22.83
N PHE A 293 -7.34 -27.78 23.02
CA PHE A 293 -6.11 -28.21 22.34
C PHE A 293 -5.33 -29.30 23.09
N HIS A 294 -5.82 -29.74 24.28
CA HIS A 294 -5.16 -30.72 25.12
C HIS A 294 -3.73 -30.36 25.53
N ILE A 295 -3.47 -29.07 25.79
CA ILE A 295 -2.20 -28.54 26.24
C ILE A 295 -2.23 -28.25 27.75
N LYS A 296 -1.06 -28.22 28.40
CA LYS A 296 -0.96 -28.00 29.85
C LYS A 296 -0.92 -26.55 30.26
N ASN A 297 -0.25 -25.72 29.46
CA ASN A 297 -0.08 -24.30 29.72
C ASN A 297 0.03 -23.53 28.40
N LEU A 298 -0.91 -22.63 28.18
CA LEU A 298 -0.95 -21.82 26.95
C LEU A 298 0.23 -20.85 26.83
N ALA A 299 0.83 -20.44 27.94
CA ALA A 299 1.96 -19.50 27.97
C ALA A 299 3.32 -20.14 27.64
N ASP A 300 3.40 -21.45 27.48
CA ASP A 300 4.65 -22.12 27.08
C ASP A 300 5.05 -21.74 25.66
N ALA A 301 6.35 -21.60 25.41
CA ALA A 301 6.88 -21.17 24.11
C ALA A 301 6.41 -22.05 22.93
N GLU A 302 6.15 -23.33 23.17
CA GLU A 302 5.65 -24.28 22.16
C GLU A 302 4.17 -24.00 21.77
N ASN A 303 3.41 -23.29 22.61
CA ASN A 303 1.98 -23.04 22.45
C ASN A 303 1.66 -21.59 22.00
N LEU A 304 2.67 -20.75 21.79
CA LEU A 304 2.49 -19.34 21.39
C LEU A 304 1.72 -19.21 20.09
N GLU A 305 1.92 -20.14 19.15
CA GLU A 305 1.19 -20.15 17.87
C GLU A 305 -0.32 -20.40 18.09
N ILE A 306 -0.70 -21.25 19.02
CA ILE A 306 -2.11 -21.52 19.39
C ILE A 306 -2.69 -20.26 20.05
N GLN A 307 -1.97 -19.66 20.99
CA GLN A 307 -2.38 -18.41 21.64
C GLN A 307 -2.61 -17.28 20.64
N HIS A 308 -1.70 -17.09 19.71
CA HIS A 308 -1.81 -16.08 18.65
C HIS A 308 -3.04 -16.33 17.78
N ASN A 309 -3.19 -17.54 17.26
CA ASN A 309 -4.28 -17.88 16.34
C ASN A 309 -5.68 -17.82 16.98
N ILE A 310 -5.82 -18.16 18.25
CA ILE A 310 -7.13 -18.01 18.94
C ILE A 310 -7.48 -16.53 19.15
N ILE A 311 -6.51 -15.68 19.50
CA ILE A 311 -6.73 -14.24 19.61
C ILE A 311 -7.15 -13.66 18.26
N LEU A 312 -6.51 -14.09 17.16
CA LEU A 312 -6.88 -13.66 15.81
C LEU A 312 -8.29 -14.12 15.42
N ALA A 313 -8.67 -15.35 15.77
CA ALA A 313 -10.01 -15.87 15.51
C ALA A 313 -11.07 -15.05 16.28
N LEU A 314 -10.84 -14.78 17.57
CA LEU A 314 -11.72 -13.92 18.38
C LEU A 314 -11.80 -12.51 17.85
N ARG A 315 -10.67 -11.92 17.39
CA ARG A 315 -10.60 -10.61 16.76
C ARG A 315 -11.39 -10.59 15.44
N ALA A 316 -11.24 -11.62 14.60
CA ALA A 316 -11.99 -11.76 13.36
C ALA A 316 -13.50 -11.79 13.58
N HIS A 317 -13.96 -12.47 14.64
CA HIS A 317 -15.40 -12.56 14.98
C HIS A 317 -15.99 -11.30 15.58
N ASN A 318 -15.22 -10.58 16.42
CA ASN A 318 -15.75 -9.50 17.25
C ASN A 318 -15.42 -8.10 16.75
N LEU A 319 -14.38 -7.94 15.94
CA LEU A 319 -13.88 -6.63 15.51
C LEU A 319 -13.82 -6.46 13.99
N MET A 320 -13.99 -7.55 13.20
CA MET A 320 -13.99 -7.51 11.74
C MET A 320 -15.36 -7.89 11.20
N PHE A 321 -16.02 -6.97 10.52
CA PHE A 321 -17.40 -7.14 10.05
C PHE A 321 -17.47 -7.18 8.53
N ARG A 322 -18.24 -8.15 8.04
CA ARG A 322 -18.53 -8.27 6.61
C ARG A 322 -19.29 -7.03 6.12
N ASP A 323 -19.06 -6.64 4.88
CA ASP A 323 -19.65 -5.49 4.20
C ASP A 323 -19.25 -4.12 4.81
N ARG A 324 -18.39 -4.11 5.85
CA ARG A 324 -17.76 -2.94 6.44
C ARG A 324 -16.25 -2.96 6.27
N ASP A 325 -15.60 -3.98 6.82
CA ASP A 325 -14.13 -4.12 6.82
C ASP A 325 -13.66 -4.98 5.64
N TYR A 326 -14.49 -5.89 5.16
CA TYR A 326 -14.22 -6.76 4.01
C TYR A 326 -15.52 -7.19 3.32
N VAL A 327 -15.39 -7.63 2.05
CA VAL A 327 -16.46 -8.31 1.30
C VAL A 327 -16.01 -9.70 0.88
N VAL A 328 -16.97 -10.61 0.64
CA VAL A 328 -16.70 -11.93 0.09
C VAL A 328 -17.22 -11.98 -1.34
N LYS A 329 -16.31 -12.13 -2.32
CA LYS A 329 -16.62 -12.23 -3.74
C LYS A 329 -15.82 -13.39 -4.35
N ASP A 330 -16.44 -14.18 -5.20
CA ASP A 330 -15.80 -15.30 -5.91
C ASP A 330 -15.07 -16.32 -4.99
N ASN A 331 -15.60 -16.52 -3.77
CA ASN A 331 -15.04 -17.37 -2.72
C ASN A 331 -13.69 -16.87 -2.17
N GLU A 332 -13.46 -15.57 -2.24
CA GLU A 332 -12.29 -14.89 -1.67
C GLU A 332 -12.73 -13.73 -0.79
N VAL A 333 -11.93 -13.47 0.27
CA VAL A 333 -12.08 -12.30 1.13
C VAL A 333 -11.33 -11.14 0.50
N LEU A 334 -12.00 -10.02 0.27
CA LEU A 334 -11.42 -8.79 -0.27
C LEU A 334 -11.55 -7.68 0.75
N ILE A 335 -10.46 -6.99 1.05
CA ILE A 335 -10.46 -5.88 2.01
C ILE A 335 -11.24 -4.70 1.43
N VAL A 336 -12.04 -4.07 2.27
CA VAL A 336 -12.65 -2.76 2.01
C VAL A 336 -11.86 -1.71 2.77
N ASP A 337 -11.37 -0.72 2.07
CA ASP A 337 -10.67 0.39 2.70
C ASP A 337 -11.63 1.21 3.56
N GLU A 338 -11.31 1.37 4.83
CA GLU A 338 -12.12 2.06 5.82
C GLU A 338 -12.38 3.54 5.46
N PHE A 339 -11.45 4.16 4.71
CA PHE A 339 -11.51 5.59 4.36
C PHE A 339 -12.20 5.83 3.02
N THR A 340 -11.86 5.04 2.02
CA THR A 340 -12.40 5.23 0.66
C THR A 340 -13.64 4.39 0.41
N GLY A 341 -13.90 3.37 1.25
CA GLY A 341 -14.96 2.40 1.06
C GLY A 341 -14.78 1.54 -0.20
N ARG A 342 -13.57 1.46 -0.74
CA ARG A 342 -13.25 0.72 -1.96
C ARG A 342 -12.68 -0.65 -1.66
N ILE A 343 -12.98 -1.60 -2.54
CA ILE A 343 -12.33 -2.91 -2.52
C ILE A 343 -10.86 -2.72 -2.93
N MET A 344 -9.95 -3.33 -2.17
CA MET A 344 -8.51 -3.34 -2.41
C MET A 344 -8.07 -4.71 -2.92
N PRO A 345 -8.08 -4.96 -4.25
CA PRO A 345 -7.65 -6.24 -4.79
C PRO A 345 -6.18 -6.50 -4.51
N GLY A 346 -5.84 -7.75 -4.15
CA GLY A 346 -4.46 -8.16 -3.90
C GLY A 346 -3.89 -7.77 -2.55
N ARG A 347 -4.57 -6.93 -1.75
CA ARG A 347 -4.19 -6.65 -0.37
C ARG A 347 -4.75 -7.71 0.59
N ARG A 348 -3.99 -8.00 1.65
CA ARG A 348 -4.35 -8.91 2.71
C ARG A 348 -4.06 -8.31 4.07
N TYR A 349 -4.84 -8.67 5.08
CA TYR A 349 -4.50 -8.35 6.47
C TYR A 349 -3.25 -9.14 6.86
N SER A 350 -2.35 -8.50 7.62
CA SER A 350 -1.12 -9.10 8.15
C SER A 350 -1.37 -10.09 9.28
N ASP A 351 -0.31 -10.75 9.70
CA ASP A 351 -0.18 -11.51 10.95
C ASP A 351 -1.22 -12.65 11.10
N GLY A 352 -1.70 -13.22 10.00
CA GLY A 352 -2.68 -14.31 10.02
C GLY A 352 -4.15 -13.86 10.16
N LEU A 353 -4.43 -12.56 10.35
CA LEU A 353 -5.81 -12.05 10.48
C LEU A 353 -6.65 -12.33 9.23
N HIS A 354 -6.06 -12.25 8.03
CA HIS A 354 -6.76 -12.56 6.79
C HIS A 354 -7.22 -14.02 6.75
N GLN A 355 -6.36 -14.93 7.16
CA GLN A 355 -6.66 -16.36 7.26
C GLN A 355 -7.72 -16.66 8.32
N ALA A 356 -7.71 -15.93 9.43
CA ALA A 356 -8.74 -16.03 10.46
C ALA A 356 -10.12 -15.58 9.93
N ILE A 357 -10.15 -14.52 9.08
CA ILE A 357 -11.37 -14.08 8.40
C ILE A 357 -11.80 -15.07 7.32
N GLU A 358 -10.86 -15.62 6.53
CA GLU A 358 -11.14 -16.67 5.56
C GLU A 358 -11.76 -17.91 6.25
N ALA A 359 -11.26 -18.30 7.43
CA ALA A 359 -11.82 -19.40 8.24
C ALA A 359 -13.22 -19.05 8.77
N LYS A 360 -13.43 -17.83 9.28
CA LYS A 360 -14.72 -17.32 9.74
C LYS A 360 -15.79 -17.37 8.65
N GLU A 361 -15.47 -16.97 7.44
CA GLU A 361 -16.38 -16.91 6.29
C GLU A 361 -16.51 -18.26 5.54
N HIS A 362 -15.81 -19.31 6.02
CA HIS A 362 -15.79 -20.65 5.42
C HIS A 362 -15.38 -20.66 3.94
N VAL A 363 -14.56 -19.71 3.52
CA VAL A 363 -13.89 -19.72 2.23
C VAL A 363 -12.60 -20.53 2.31
N LYS A 364 -11.91 -20.72 1.18
CA LYS A 364 -10.63 -21.42 1.16
C LYS A 364 -9.61 -20.62 1.97
N VAL A 365 -9.14 -21.19 3.09
CA VAL A 365 -8.03 -20.61 3.85
C VAL A 365 -6.74 -20.79 3.05
N ASN A 366 -6.14 -19.71 2.64
CA ASN A 366 -4.87 -19.73 1.95
C ASN A 366 -3.72 -19.81 2.98
N ARG A 367 -2.56 -20.34 2.55
CA ARG A 367 -1.39 -20.43 3.44
C ARG A 367 -0.97 -19.04 3.89
N GLU A 368 -0.36 -18.95 5.08
CA GLU A 368 0.27 -17.71 5.51
C GLU A 368 1.21 -17.19 4.44
N SER A 369 1.24 -15.91 4.28
CA SER A 369 2.17 -15.25 3.39
C SER A 369 3.36 -14.73 4.18
N LYS A 370 4.56 -15.03 3.67
CA LYS A 370 5.80 -14.45 4.19
C LYS A 370 6.06 -13.12 3.50
N THR A 371 6.45 -12.10 4.25
CA THR A 371 6.82 -10.79 3.70
C THR A 371 8.10 -10.92 2.88
N LEU A 372 8.01 -10.63 1.58
CA LEU A 372 9.17 -10.61 0.67
C LEU A 372 9.83 -9.23 0.64
N ALA A 373 9.01 -8.19 0.59
CA ALA A 373 9.46 -6.81 0.61
C ALA A 373 8.37 -5.93 1.21
N THR A 374 8.77 -4.89 1.93
CA THR A 374 7.87 -3.92 2.53
C THR A 374 8.47 -2.52 2.49
N ILE A 375 7.61 -1.50 2.40
CA ILE A 375 7.99 -0.10 2.57
C ILE A 375 6.76 0.71 3.01
N THR A 376 6.92 1.67 3.90
CA THR A 376 5.85 2.62 4.21
C THR A 376 5.72 3.69 3.12
N PHE A 377 4.52 4.24 2.93
CA PHE A 377 4.31 5.36 1.99
C PHE A 377 5.20 6.55 2.34
N GLN A 378 5.39 6.80 3.64
CA GLN A 378 6.25 7.88 4.14
C GLN A 378 7.67 7.73 3.61
N ASN A 379 8.30 6.58 3.83
CA ASN A 379 9.66 6.31 3.39
C ASN A 379 9.76 6.22 1.87
N PHE A 380 8.74 5.69 1.18
CA PHE A 380 8.73 5.62 -0.27
C PHE A 380 8.71 7.02 -0.92
N PHE A 381 7.74 7.88 -0.55
CA PHE A 381 7.66 9.21 -1.14
C PHE A 381 8.82 10.12 -0.73
N ASN A 382 9.47 9.87 0.41
CA ASN A 382 10.68 10.59 0.80
C ASN A 382 11.91 10.25 -0.06
N LYS A 383 11.86 9.22 -0.90
CA LYS A 383 12.92 8.90 -1.88
C LYS A 383 12.92 9.80 -3.12
N TYR A 384 11.84 10.51 -3.39
CA TYR A 384 11.79 11.46 -4.48
C TYR A 384 12.71 12.65 -4.20
N THR A 385 13.48 13.05 -5.21
CA THR A 385 14.31 14.27 -5.15
C THR A 385 13.43 15.49 -4.90
N LYS A 386 12.25 15.54 -5.54
CA LYS A 386 11.25 16.59 -5.40
C LYS A 386 9.85 15.98 -5.33
N LYS A 387 9.04 16.43 -4.42
CA LYS A 387 7.65 15.99 -4.28
C LYS A 387 6.74 17.19 -4.02
N ALA A 388 5.54 17.14 -4.54
CA ALA A 388 4.50 18.15 -4.35
C ALA A 388 3.15 17.48 -4.22
N GLY A 389 2.17 18.16 -3.65
CA GLY A 389 0.84 17.62 -3.48
C GLY A 389 -0.26 18.62 -3.71
N MET A 390 -1.44 18.15 -4.10
CA MET A 390 -2.63 18.99 -4.23
C MET A 390 -3.85 18.26 -3.64
N THR A 391 -4.69 19.02 -2.95
CA THR A 391 -5.98 18.54 -2.42
C THR A 391 -6.88 19.71 -2.07
N GLY A 392 -8.12 19.46 -1.70
CA GLY A 392 -9.06 20.48 -1.20
C GLY A 392 -9.04 20.70 0.31
N THR A 393 -8.26 19.90 1.08
CA THR A 393 -8.42 19.75 2.54
C THR A 393 -7.13 19.39 3.28
N ALA A 394 -5.99 19.99 2.98
CA ALA A 394 -4.70 19.66 3.61
C ALA A 394 -4.39 20.47 4.88
N MET A 395 -4.93 21.68 5.03
CA MET A 395 -4.56 22.64 6.07
C MET A 395 -4.74 22.09 7.49
N THR A 396 -5.67 21.18 7.69
CA THR A 396 -5.89 20.53 9.01
C THR A 396 -4.71 19.68 9.44
N GLU A 397 -3.93 19.18 8.48
CA GLU A 397 -2.77 18.27 8.66
C GLU A 397 -1.43 18.93 8.29
N ASP A 398 -1.38 20.28 8.13
CA ASP A 398 -0.15 21.03 7.74
C ASP A 398 1.06 20.64 8.59
N LYS A 399 0.86 20.45 9.90
CA LYS A 399 1.92 20.04 10.81
C LYS A 399 2.47 18.65 10.48
N GLU A 400 1.60 17.69 10.17
CA GLU A 400 1.99 16.33 9.84
C GLU A 400 2.74 16.29 8.50
N PHE A 401 2.25 17.03 7.49
CA PHE A 401 2.94 17.15 6.21
C PHE A 401 4.34 17.74 6.34
N MET A 402 4.50 18.74 7.21
CA MET A 402 5.81 19.34 7.47
C MET A 402 6.73 18.39 8.23
N ASP A 403 6.23 17.77 9.31
CA ASP A 403 7.05 16.93 10.21
C ASP A 403 7.52 15.63 9.52
N ILE A 404 6.70 15.03 8.66
CA ILE A 404 6.97 13.73 8.03
C ILE A 404 7.56 13.88 6.62
N TYR A 405 6.99 14.77 5.81
CA TYR A 405 7.32 14.87 4.38
C TYR A 405 8.12 16.11 4.01
N GLY A 406 8.30 17.06 4.96
CA GLY A 406 8.97 18.32 4.71
C GLY A 406 8.19 19.28 3.76
N MET A 407 6.89 19.08 3.61
CA MET A 407 6.02 19.88 2.76
C MET A 407 5.07 20.72 3.60
N ASP A 408 5.04 22.02 3.38
CA ASP A 408 4.05 22.91 3.98
C ASP A 408 2.85 23.13 3.06
N VAL A 409 1.71 23.48 3.67
CA VAL A 409 0.45 23.68 2.95
C VAL A 409 0.23 25.16 2.69
N VAL A 410 -0.10 25.53 1.45
CA VAL A 410 -0.50 26.88 1.04
C VAL A 410 -1.93 26.84 0.53
N GLU A 411 -2.83 27.55 1.21
CA GLU A 411 -4.22 27.69 0.81
C GLU A 411 -4.33 28.68 -0.35
N ILE A 412 -4.79 28.20 -1.51
CA ILE A 412 -5.02 29.02 -2.71
C ILE A 412 -6.45 29.55 -2.70
N PRO A 413 -6.67 30.86 -2.99
CA PRO A 413 -8.01 31.42 -3.04
C PRO A 413 -8.83 30.79 -4.18
N THR A 414 -10.16 30.77 -4.00
CA THR A 414 -11.09 30.30 -5.03
C THR A 414 -11.22 31.30 -6.18
N ASN A 415 -11.39 30.80 -7.41
CA ASN A 415 -11.59 31.65 -8.60
C ASN A 415 -12.84 32.54 -8.49
N LYS A 416 -13.94 31.95 -7.96
CA LYS A 416 -15.15 32.68 -7.63
C LYS A 416 -15.49 32.51 -6.14
N PRO A 417 -16.15 33.51 -5.49
CA PRO A 417 -16.55 33.38 -4.11
C PRO A 417 -17.43 32.16 -3.86
N MET A 418 -17.15 31.42 -2.81
CA MET A 418 -17.98 30.28 -2.39
C MET A 418 -19.25 30.81 -1.70
N ILE A 419 -20.42 30.50 -2.25
CA ILE A 419 -21.73 30.92 -1.74
C ILE A 419 -22.57 29.80 -1.13
N ARG A 420 -21.98 28.59 -1.00
CA ARG A 420 -22.62 27.43 -0.34
C ARG A 420 -22.97 27.76 1.10
N ILE A 421 -24.17 27.27 1.53
CA ILE A 421 -24.65 27.40 2.90
C ILE A 421 -24.37 26.11 3.66
N ASP A 422 -23.53 26.19 4.68
CA ASP A 422 -23.24 25.07 5.57
C ASP A 422 -24.13 25.23 6.84
N HIS A 423 -25.16 24.37 6.97
CA HIS A 423 -26.08 24.38 8.11
C HIS A 423 -25.42 23.79 9.36
N GLU A 424 -25.94 24.14 10.54
CA GLU A 424 -25.55 23.52 11.81
C GLU A 424 -25.99 22.05 11.83
N ASP A 425 -25.27 21.22 12.60
CA ASP A 425 -25.53 19.77 12.72
C ASP A 425 -26.90 19.55 13.39
N ALA A 426 -27.69 18.66 12.82
CA ALA A 426 -28.95 18.19 13.40
C ALA A 426 -28.69 16.95 14.25
N ILE A 427 -28.93 17.03 15.57
CA ILE A 427 -28.61 15.97 16.51
C ILE A 427 -29.87 15.33 17.06
N TYR A 428 -29.93 14.00 17.08
CA TYR A 428 -31.05 13.20 17.58
C TYR A 428 -30.61 12.24 18.67
N MET A 429 -31.55 11.75 19.46
CA MET A 429 -31.25 10.80 20.53
C MET A 429 -30.90 9.44 19.98
N THR A 430 -31.62 8.94 18.99
CA THR A 430 -31.47 7.60 18.44
C THR A 430 -31.15 7.60 16.94
N LYS A 431 -30.50 6.53 16.46
CA LYS A 431 -30.25 6.31 15.03
C LYS A 431 -31.53 6.32 14.21
N LYS A 432 -32.61 5.73 14.74
CA LYS A 432 -33.93 5.67 14.06
C LYS A 432 -34.53 7.04 13.83
N GLU A 433 -34.49 7.94 14.83
CA GLU A 433 -34.97 9.31 14.70
C GLU A 433 -34.16 10.08 13.66
N LYS A 434 -32.82 9.96 13.72
CA LYS A 434 -31.90 10.54 12.77
C LYS A 434 -32.24 10.13 11.34
N LEU A 435 -32.37 8.82 11.06
CA LEU A 435 -32.67 8.31 9.72
C LEU A 435 -34.02 8.78 9.21
N ASN A 436 -35.03 8.84 10.08
CA ASN A 436 -36.35 9.40 9.69
C ASN A 436 -36.23 10.88 9.28
N ALA A 437 -35.44 11.67 10.00
CA ALA A 437 -35.20 13.07 9.67
C ALA A 437 -34.46 13.22 8.34
N VAL A 438 -33.42 12.41 8.11
CA VAL A 438 -32.67 12.34 6.84
C VAL A 438 -33.63 12.06 5.68
N ILE A 439 -34.46 11.01 5.79
CA ILE A 439 -35.41 10.64 4.74
C ILE A 439 -36.43 11.73 4.48
N ASN A 440 -36.93 12.39 5.50
CA ASN A 440 -37.91 13.51 5.33
C ASN A 440 -37.25 14.68 4.58
N ASP A 441 -36.03 15.04 4.90
CA ASP A 441 -35.30 16.12 4.22
C ASP A 441 -34.98 15.76 2.75
N ILE A 442 -34.59 14.51 2.46
CA ILE A 442 -34.43 14.03 1.08
C ILE A 442 -35.75 14.15 0.29
N VAL A 443 -36.86 13.69 0.87
CA VAL A 443 -38.19 13.75 0.22
C VAL A 443 -38.60 15.19 -0.06
N GLU A 444 -38.37 16.13 0.88
CA GLU A 444 -38.66 17.54 0.70
C GLU A 444 -37.82 18.17 -0.41
N SER A 445 -36.53 17.92 -0.42
CA SER A 445 -35.60 18.42 -1.44
C SER A 445 -35.93 17.85 -2.83
N HIS A 446 -36.17 16.53 -2.93
CA HIS A 446 -36.60 15.87 -4.17
C HIS A 446 -37.90 16.45 -4.74
N LYS A 447 -38.91 16.74 -3.87
CA LYS A 447 -40.17 17.41 -4.29
C LYS A 447 -39.94 18.80 -4.86
N LYS A 448 -38.92 19.53 -4.36
CA LYS A 448 -38.55 20.85 -4.90
C LYS A 448 -37.77 20.72 -6.22
N GLY A 449 -37.34 19.52 -6.59
CA GLY A 449 -36.48 19.26 -7.74
C GLY A 449 -34.99 19.52 -7.47
N GLN A 450 -34.60 19.76 -6.22
CA GLN A 450 -33.23 19.95 -5.81
C GLN A 450 -32.51 18.59 -5.77
N PRO A 451 -31.34 18.42 -6.44
CA PRO A 451 -30.55 17.19 -6.33
C PRO A 451 -29.94 17.03 -4.94
N VAL A 452 -29.87 15.78 -4.48
CA VAL A 452 -29.37 15.43 -3.15
C VAL A 452 -28.28 14.36 -3.26
N LEU A 453 -27.12 14.64 -2.65
CA LEU A 453 -26.06 13.65 -2.43
C LEU A 453 -26.02 13.31 -0.94
N VAL A 454 -26.28 12.05 -0.62
CA VAL A 454 -26.27 11.51 0.74
C VAL A 454 -24.95 10.80 1.00
N GLY A 455 -24.16 11.31 1.95
CA GLY A 455 -22.92 10.67 2.42
C GLY A 455 -23.17 9.73 3.58
N THR A 456 -22.78 8.47 3.47
CA THR A 456 -22.85 7.46 4.54
C THR A 456 -21.44 6.94 4.88
N ILE A 457 -21.22 6.50 6.13
CA ILE A 457 -19.91 6.01 6.56
C ILE A 457 -19.66 4.59 6.09
N ASN A 458 -20.69 3.74 6.13
CA ASN A 458 -20.57 2.32 5.80
C ASN A 458 -21.67 1.86 4.80
N ILE A 459 -21.47 0.64 4.29
CA ILE A 459 -22.37 0.03 3.31
C ILE A 459 -23.75 -0.23 3.94
N ASP A 460 -23.79 -0.70 5.20
CA ASP A 460 -25.04 -1.04 5.90
C ASP A 460 -25.95 0.18 6.02
N THR A 461 -25.42 1.34 6.44
CA THR A 461 -26.18 2.58 6.50
C THR A 461 -26.67 3.01 5.11
N SER A 462 -25.86 2.79 4.05
CA SER A 462 -26.25 3.13 2.69
C SER A 462 -27.41 2.26 2.19
N GLU A 463 -27.40 0.97 2.53
CA GLU A 463 -28.47 0.02 2.20
C GLU A 463 -29.74 0.32 3.01
N GLU A 464 -29.63 0.66 4.29
CA GLU A 464 -30.77 1.06 5.13
C GLU A 464 -31.46 2.32 4.60
N VAL A 465 -30.69 3.36 4.27
CA VAL A 465 -31.21 4.59 3.65
C VAL A 465 -31.89 4.28 2.32
N SER A 466 -31.29 3.42 1.48
CA SER A 466 -31.82 2.98 0.21
C SER A 466 -33.16 2.24 0.37
N GLU A 467 -33.26 1.34 1.34
CA GLU A 467 -34.51 0.62 1.64
C GLU A 467 -35.63 1.58 2.08
N LEU A 468 -35.30 2.54 2.96
CA LEU A 468 -36.24 3.52 3.44
C LEU A 468 -36.74 4.45 2.31
N LEU A 469 -35.87 4.86 1.39
CA LEU A 469 -36.25 5.68 0.22
C LEU A 469 -37.12 4.87 -0.76
N SER A 470 -36.80 3.60 -0.98
CA SER A 470 -37.59 2.69 -1.81
C SER A 470 -39.01 2.54 -1.26
N LYS A 471 -39.17 2.40 0.07
CA LYS A 471 -40.50 2.39 0.74
C LYS A 471 -41.31 3.69 0.57
N ARG A 472 -40.62 4.82 0.33
CA ARG A 472 -41.24 6.11 0.03
C ARG A 472 -41.43 6.37 -1.47
N GLY A 473 -41.04 5.43 -2.34
CA GLY A 473 -41.19 5.52 -3.78
C GLY A 473 -40.23 6.52 -4.45
N ILE A 474 -39.13 6.90 -3.80
CA ILE A 474 -38.12 7.80 -4.35
C ILE A 474 -37.11 7.00 -5.18
N LYS A 475 -36.97 7.36 -6.46
CA LYS A 475 -35.88 6.81 -7.32
C LYS A 475 -34.56 7.37 -6.84
N HIS A 476 -33.57 6.50 -6.67
CA HIS A 476 -32.23 6.88 -6.23
C HIS A 476 -31.18 5.93 -6.76
N ASN A 477 -29.94 6.40 -6.82
CA ASN A 477 -28.77 5.60 -7.14
C ASN A 477 -27.97 5.33 -5.86
N VAL A 478 -27.40 4.12 -5.74
CA VAL A 478 -26.53 3.74 -4.62
C VAL A 478 -25.13 3.48 -5.14
N LEU A 479 -24.15 4.13 -4.52
CA LEU A 479 -22.75 4.02 -4.84
C LEU A 479 -22.00 3.54 -3.60
N ASN A 480 -21.60 2.29 -3.61
CA ASN A 480 -20.81 1.67 -2.55
C ASN A 480 -19.77 0.71 -3.16
N ALA A 481 -18.94 0.08 -2.32
CA ALA A 481 -17.87 -0.82 -2.76
C ALA A 481 -18.33 -1.99 -3.66
N LYS A 482 -19.61 -2.33 -3.65
CA LYS A 482 -20.18 -3.39 -4.51
C LYS A 482 -20.33 -2.96 -5.97
N PHE A 483 -20.40 -1.63 -6.26
CA PHE A 483 -20.72 -1.07 -7.59
C PHE A 483 -19.66 -0.09 -8.11
N HIS A 484 -18.41 -0.23 -7.72
CA HIS A 484 -17.34 0.72 -8.02
C HIS A 484 -17.06 0.93 -9.53
N GLU A 485 -17.36 -0.04 -10.39
CA GLU A 485 -17.10 0.05 -11.84
C GLU A 485 -17.97 1.12 -12.53
N LEU A 486 -19.16 1.41 -11.98
CA LEU A 486 -20.11 2.41 -12.50
C LEU A 486 -20.00 3.76 -11.75
N GLU A 487 -19.06 3.90 -10.87
CA GLU A 487 -18.92 5.05 -9.96
C GLU A 487 -18.94 6.39 -10.69
N ALA A 488 -18.10 6.53 -11.71
CA ALA A 488 -17.96 7.79 -12.43
C ALA A 488 -19.22 8.17 -13.22
N GLU A 489 -19.91 7.18 -13.77
CA GLU A 489 -21.17 7.38 -14.49
C GLU A 489 -22.28 7.84 -13.54
N ILE A 490 -22.47 7.15 -12.43
CA ILE A 490 -23.49 7.49 -11.43
C ILE A 490 -23.27 8.91 -10.88
N ILE A 491 -22.02 9.27 -10.55
CA ILE A 491 -21.71 10.59 -10.02
C ILE A 491 -21.90 11.69 -11.05
N SER A 492 -21.67 11.44 -12.33
CA SER A 492 -21.90 12.45 -13.38
C SER A 492 -23.36 12.90 -13.46
N HIS A 493 -24.30 12.02 -13.12
CA HIS A 493 -25.74 12.28 -13.09
C HIS A 493 -26.26 12.80 -11.73
N ALA A 494 -25.40 12.88 -10.70
CA ALA A 494 -25.81 13.32 -9.37
C ALA A 494 -26.25 14.80 -9.30
N GLY A 495 -25.93 15.63 -10.28
CA GLY A 495 -26.30 17.04 -10.40
C GLY A 495 -27.58 17.29 -11.21
N GLU A 496 -28.26 16.24 -11.70
CA GLU A 496 -29.50 16.38 -12.46
C GLU A 496 -30.67 16.74 -11.56
N LYS A 497 -31.67 17.38 -12.13
CA LYS A 497 -32.85 17.85 -11.41
C LYS A 497 -33.58 16.73 -10.66
N GLY A 498 -33.66 16.86 -9.33
CA GLY A 498 -34.33 15.90 -8.46
C GLY A 498 -33.58 14.56 -8.32
N ALA A 499 -32.31 14.44 -8.79
CA ALA A 499 -31.51 13.26 -8.58
C ALA A 499 -31.27 13.01 -7.09
N VAL A 500 -31.33 11.74 -6.65
CA VAL A 500 -30.95 11.32 -5.30
C VAL A 500 -29.87 10.27 -5.44
N THR A 501 -28.68 10.56 -4.89
CA THR A 501 -27.53 9.66 -4.93
C THR A 501 -27.05 9.40 -3.51
N ILE A 502 -26.95 8.13 -3.14
CA ILE A 502 -26.36 7.68 -1.87
C ILE A 502 -24.95 7.21 -2.16
N ALA A 503 -23.97 7.75 -1.46
CA ALA A 503 -22.58 7.40 -1.66
C ALA A 503 -21.91 7.09 -0.33
N THR A 504 -21.18 5.96 -0.25
CA THR A 504 -20.31 5.68 0.90
C THR A 504 -19.04 6.51 0.78
N ASN A 505 -18.66 7.11 1.89
CA ASN A 505 -17.41 7.88 2.09
C ASN A 505 -16.97 8.68 0.86
N MET A 506 -15.86 8.24 0.26
CA MET A 506 -15.14 8.93 -0.81
C MET A 506 -15.56 8.47 -2.21
N ALA A 507 -16.65 7.72 -2.35
CA ALA A 507 -17.13 7.30 -3.65
C ALA A 507 -17.32 8.52 -4.57
N GLY A 508 -16.83 8.42 -5.81
CA GLY A 508 -16.81 9.53 -6.78
C GLY A 508 -15.73 10.61 -6.51
N ARG A 509 -14.74 10.36 -5.66
CA ARG A 509 -13.60 11.29 -5.46
C ARG A 509 -12.85 11.51 -6.78
N GLY A 510 -12.44 12.77 -7.06
CA GLY A 510 -11.80 13.13 -8.32
C GLY A 510 -12.75 13.27 -9.52
N THR A 511 -14.06 12.96 -9.35
CA THR A 511 -15.08 13.16 -10.38
C THR A 511 -15.88 14.43 -10.08
N ASP A 512 -16.07 15.28 -11.10
CA ASP A 512 -16.81 16.52 -10.97
C ASP A 512 -18.31 16.29 -11.13
N ILE A 513 -19.12 16.93 -10.26
CA ILE A 513 -20.57 16.92 -10.36
C ILE A 513 -20.99 18.23 -11.02
N LYS A 514 -21.51 18.14 -12.23
CA LYS A 514 -22.05 19.31 -12.97
C LYS A 514 -23.54 19.44 -12.69
N LEU A 515 -23.97 20.64 -12.38
CA LEU A 515 -25.40 20.94 -12.22
C LEU A 515 -26.07 21.02 -13.59
N GLU A 516 -27.24 20.41 -13.70
CA GLU A 516 -28.12 20.60 -14.87
C GLU A 516 -28.65 22.03 -14.90
N ASP A 517 -28.99 22.53 -16.10
CA ASP A 517 -29.53 23.87 -16.29
C ASP A 517 -30.81 24.10 -15.44
N GLY A 518 -30.83 25.21 -14.70
CA GLY A 518 -31.94 25.55 -13.81
C GLY A 518 -31.89 24.98 -12.39
N VAL A 519 -30.95 24.05 -12.11
CA VAL A 519 -30.75 23.48 -10.76
C VAL A 519 -30.17 24.53 -9.81
N ALA A 520 -29.32 25.41 -10.31
CA ALA A 520 -28.79 26.52 -9.51
C ALA A 520 -29.90 27.41 -8.91
N GLU A 521 -30.99 27.65 -9.62
CA GLU A 521 -32.14 28.42 -9.13
C GLU A 521 -32.92 27.69 -8.03
N LEU A 522 -32.80 26.34 -7.97
CA LEU A 522 -33.44 25.52 -6.94
C LEU A 522 -32.56 25.37 -5.68
N GLY A 523 -31.43 26.07 -5.61
CA GLY A 523 -30.49 26.03 -4.48
C GLY A 523 -29.25 25.19 -4.71
N GLY A 524 -29.05 24.62 -5.93
CA GLY A 524 -27.93 23.82 -6.29
C GLY A 524 -27.93 22.43 -5.63
N LEU A 525 -26.77 21.77 -5.56
CA LEU A 525 -26.63 20.44 -4.97
C LEU A 525 -26.71 20.52 -3.44
N LYS A 526 -27.55 19.68 -2.84
CA LYS A 526 -27.65 19.51 -1.40
C LYS A 526 -26.86 18.30 -0.93
N ILE A 527 -26.00 18.51 0.05
CA ILE A 527 -25.23 17.47 0.71
C ILE A 527 -25.88 17.10 2.04
N ILE A 528 -26.15 15.84 2.24
CA ILE A 528 -26.64 15.30 3.51
C ILE A 528 -25.61 14.28 4.02
N GLY A 529 -24.96 14.59 5.15
CA GLY A 529 -24.13 13.63 5.87
C GLY A 529 -24.96 12.88 6.91
N THR A 530 -24.98 11.57 6.88
CA THR A 530 -25.73 10.76 7.86
C THR A 530 -25.02 10.62 9.21
N GLU A 531 -23.70 10.91 9.24
CA GLU A 531 -22.85 10.90 10.43
C GLU A 531 -21.65 11.82 10.20
N ARG A 532 -20.91 12.16 11.28
CA ARG A 532 -19.59 12.76 11.17
C ARG A 532 -18.52 11.67 11.05
N HIS A 533 -17.59 11.87 10.14
CA HIS A 533 -16.45 10.99 9.97
C HIS A 533 -15.43 11.14 11.11
N GLU A 534 -14.48 10.24 11.20
CA GLU A 534 -13.38 10.30 12.17
C GLU A 534 -12.50 11.55 12.01
N SER A 535 -12.41 12.09 10.80
CA SER A 535 -11.64 13.29 10.48
C SER A 535 -12.51 14.39 9.91
N ARG A 536 -12.30 15.63 10.40
CA ARG A 536 -12.94 16.85 9.88
C ARG A 536 -12.65 17.08 8.40
N ARG A 537 -11.50 16.61 7.95
CA ARG A 537 -11.06 16.68 6.56
C ARG A 537 -12.02 15.94 5.64
N ILE A 538 -12.43 14.74 5.99
CA ILE A 538 -13.39 13.92 5.22
C ILE A 538 -14.76 14.61 5.15
N ASP A 539 -15.22 15.19 6.27
CA ASP A 539 -16.45 15.98 6.28
C ASP A 539 -16.38 17.17 5.32
N ASN A 540 -15.22 17.87 5.29
CA ASN A 540 -15.00 18.98 4.38
C ASN A 540 -14.93 18.55 2.91
N GLN A 541 -14.40 17.37 2.61
CA GLN A 541 -14.41 16.81 1.25
C GLN A 541 -15.83 16.48 0.79
N LEU A 542 -16.67 15.95 1.68
CA LEU A 542 -18.08 15.70 1.39
C LEU A 542 -18.82 17.02 1.13
N ARG A 543 -18.68 18.02 2.01
CA ARG A 543 -19.23 19.38 1.79
C ARG A 543 -18.76 19.99 0.47
N GLY A 544 -17.47 19.80 0.13
CA GLY A 544 -16.84 20.31 -1.10
C GLY A 544 -17.39 19.73 -2.40
N ARG A 545 -18.32 18.77 -2.33
CA ARG A 545 -19.04 18.29 -3.51
C ARG A 545 -20.04 19.30 -4.05
N ALA A 546 -20.53 20.21 -3.20
CA ALA A 546 -21.46 21.30 -3.56
C ALA A 546 -20.78 22.67 -3.47
N GLY A 547 -21.35 23.66 -4.13
CA GLY A 547 -20.89 25.06 -4.09
C GLY A 547 -19.58 25.27 -4.84
N ARG A 548 -19.44 24.69 -6.04
CA ARG A 548 -18.24 24.76 -6.89
C ARG A 548 -18.31 25.94 -7.84
N GLN A 549 -17.17 26.58 -8.11
CA GLN A 549 -17.06 27.69 -9.09
C GLN A 549 -18.14 28.78 -8.94
N GLY A 550 -18.56 29.08 -7.71
CA GLY A 550 -19.60 30.08 -7.43
C GLY A 550 -21.04 29.58 -7.56
N ASP A 551 -21.25 28.26 -7.78
CA ASP A 551 -22.58 27.68 -7.76
C ASP A 551 -23.19 27.70 -6.33
N PRO A 552 -24.50 27.84 -6.18
CA PRO A 552 -25.17 27.66 -4.91
C PRO A 552 -25.11 26.17 -4.47
N GLY A 553 -25.32 25.95 -3.21
CA GLY A 553 -25.35 24.62 -2.62
C GLY A 553 -25.64 24.67 -1.14
N GLU A 554 -25.95 23.53 -0.57
CA GLU A 554 -26.22 23.38 0.85
C GLU A 554 -25.52 22.14 1.42
N SER A 555 -25.13 22.21 2.71
CA SER A 555 -24.69 21.01 3.42
C SER A 555 -25.31 20.93 4.80
N LYS A 556 -25.77 19.76 5.22
CA LYS A 556 -26.28 19.48 6.57
C LYS A 556 -25.86 18.09 7.03
N PHE A 557 -25.40 17.97 8.26
CA PHE A 557 -25.06 16.69 8.89
C PHE A 557 -26.14 16.32 9.91
N TYR A 558 -26.51 15.06 9.91
CA TYR A 558 -27.47 14.44 10.82
C TYR A 558 -26.75 13.45 11.72
N LEU A 559 -26.85 13.64 13.02
CA LEU A 559 -26.09 12.89 14.02
C LEU A 559 -27.01 12.26 15.05
N SER A 560 -26.57 11.17 15.64
CA SER A 560 -27.21 10.52 16.77
C SER A 560 -26.24 10.35 17.93
N LEU A 561 -26.74 10.35 19.16
CA LEU A 561 -25.95 10.03 20.32
C LEU A 561 -25.50 8.54 20.35
N GLU A 562 -26.13 7.69 19.52
CA GLU A 562 -25.79 6.30 19.33
C GLU A 562 -24.74 6.07 18.22
N ASP A 563 -24.32 7.11 17.51
CA ASP A 563 -23.28 6.99 16.48
C ASP A 563 -21.92 6.66 17.13
N ASP A 564 -21.09 5.88 16.42
CA ASP A 564 -19.85 5.35 16.97
C ASP A 564 -18.90 6.45 17.46
N LEU A 565 -18.80 7.56 16.76
CA LEU A 565 -18.02 8.71 17.18
C LEU A 565 -18.45 9.23 18.57
N MET A 566 -19.78 9.29 18.82
CA MET A 566 -20.35 9.76 20.08
C MET A 566 -20.25 8.69 21.17
N ARG A 567 -20.46 7.43 20.82
CA ARG A 567 -20.39 6.29 21.74
C ARG A 567 -18.97 6.07 22.27
N LEU A 568 -17.97 6.07 21.39
CA LEU A 568 -16.59 5.73 21.73
C LEU A 568 -15.77 6.91 22.29
N PHE A 569 -16.03 8.13 21.82
CA PHE A 569 -15.24 9.31 22.14
C PHE A 569 -16.02 10.45 22.81
N GLY A 570 -17.34 10.31 22.92
CA GLY A 570 -18.19 11.22 23.68
C GLY A 570 -18.00 11.07 25.19
N SER A 571 -18.16 12.16 25.96
CA SER A 571 -18.05 12.05 27.40
C SER A 571 -19.31 11.39 28.00
N GLU A 572 -19.17 10.37 28.84
CA GLU A 572 -20.27 9.67 29.55
C GLU A 572 -21.15 10.66 30.34
N ARG A 573 -20.53 11.71 30.93
CA ARG A 573 -21.24 12.79 31.64
C ARG A 573 -22.21 13.53 30.70
N MET A 574 -21.85 13.70 29.44
CA MET A 574 -22.68 14.37 28.45
C MET A 574 -23.88 13.49 28.08
N MET A 575 -23.64 12.19 27.84
CA MET A 575 -24.70 11.22 27.55
C MET A 575 -25.71 11.12 28.72
N SER A 576 -25.24 11.12 29.98
CA SER A 576 -26.11 11.08 31.14
C SER A 576 -26.92 12.37 31.33
N VAL A 577 -26.37 13.53 31.03
CA VAL A 577 -27.07 14.81 31.08
C VAL A 577 -28.17 14.85 30.02
N TYR A 578 -27.93 14.40 28.80
CA TYR A 578 -28.95 14.39 27.75
C TYR A 578 -30.06 13.39 28.01
N LYS A 579 -29.74 12.19 28.52
CA LYS A 579 -30.76 11.24 28.98
C LYS A 579 -31.64 11.81 30.12
N ALA A 580 -31.05 12.66 30.97
CA ALA A 580 -31.77 13.30 32.09
C ALA A 580 -32.71 14.45 31.62
N LEU A 581 -32.42 15.10 30.49
CA LEU A 581 -33.20 16.22 29.95
C LEU A 581 -34.55 15.81 29.35
N LYS A 582 -34.84 14.50 29.19
CA LYS A 582 -36.10 13.94 28.67
C LYS A 582 -36.63 14.69 27.44
N ILE A 583 -35.78 14.88 26.45
CA ILE A 583 -36.12 15.53 25.19
C ILE A 583 -37.20 14.68 24.49
N PRO A 584 -38.28 15.28 23.97
CA PRO A 584 -39.31 14.56 23.24
C PRO A 584 -38.74 13.81 22.04
N GLU A 585 -39.28 12.61 21.74
CA GLU A 585 -38.87 11.82 20.58
C GLU A 585 -39.08 12.61 19.28
N GLY A 586 -38.04 12.62 18.42
CA GLY A 586 -38.08 13.26 17.10
C GLY A 586 -37.77 14.75 17.08
N GLU A 587 -37.48 15.39 18.21
CA GLU A 587 -37.03 16.79 18.23
C GLU A 587 -35.54 16.91 17.95
N GLU A 588 -35.19 17.84 17.04
CA GLU A 588 -33.82 18.21 16.72
C GLU A 588 -33.16 18.96 17.90
N ILE A 589 -32.03 18.47 18.37
CA ILE A 589 -31.24 19.11 19.42
C ILE A 589 -30.25 20.07 18.74
N GLN A 590 -30.53 21.35 18.74
CA GLN A 590 -29.62 22.39 18.25
C GLN A 590 -28.89 23.04 19.42
N HIS A 591 -27.61 22.72 19.58
CA HIS A 591 -26.81 23.36 20.62
C HIS A 591 -25.35 23.47 20.21
N LYS A 592 -24.81 24.68 20.07
CA LYS A 592 -23.40 24.96 19.67
C LYS A 592 -22.35 24.25 20.54
N THR A 593 -22.69 23.93 21.78
CA THR A 593 -21.79 23.22 22.67
C THR A 593 -21.57 21.77 22.22
N ILE A 594 -22.59 21.12 21.65
CA ILE A 594 -22.50 19.73 21.17
C ILE A 594 -21.61 19.65 19.94
N THR A 595 -21.84 20.53 18.95
CA THR A 595 -20.97 20.63 17.76
C THR A 595 -19.49 20.80 18.15
N LYS A 596 -19.22 21.67 19.15
CA LYS A 596 -17.84 21.82 19.68
C LYS A 596 -17.30 20.56 20.36
N GLN A 597 -18.13 19.77 21.01
CA GLN A 597 -17.69 18.50 21.61
C GLN A 597 -17.40 17.43 20.55
N ILE A 598 -18.20 17.37 19.49
CA ILE A 598 -17.97 16.51 18.32
C ILE A 598 -16.63 16.86 17.66
N GLU A 599 -16.38 18.15 17.42
CA GLU A 599 -15.09 18.61 16.90
C GLU A 599 -13.90 18.23 17.81
N LYS A 600 -14.09 18.26 19.13
CA LYS A 600 -13.06 17.80 20.08
C LYS A 600 -12.85 16.28 20.01
N ALA A 601 -13.93 15.52 19.85
CA ALA A 601 -13.85 14.07 19.67
C ALA A 601 -13.08 13.73 18.38
N GLN A 602 -13.45 14.34 17.26
CA GLN A 602 -12.73 14.18 15.99
C GLN A 602 -11.24 14.53 16.15
N LYS A 603 -10.92 15.66 16.78
CA LYS A 603 -9.54 16.08 17.00
C LYS A 603 -8.76 15.11 17.89
N LYS A 604 -9.42 14.45 18.84
CA LYS A 604 -8.77 13.40 19.66
C LYS A 604 -8.44 12.18 18.81
N ILE A 605 -9.34 11.78 17.90
CA ILE A 605 -9.11 10.67 16.97
C ILE A 605 -8.01 11.02 15.97
N GLU A 606 -8.05 12.21 15.36
CA GLU A 606 -7.01 12.72 14.47
C GLU A 606 -5.63 12.63 15.13
N ASN A 607 -5.52 13.10 16.39
CA ASN A 607 -4.26 13.03 17.14
C ASN A 607 -3.82 11.58 17.46
N ASN A 608 -4.76 10.69 17.77
CA ASN A 608 -4.45 9.28 18.01
C ASN A 608 -3.94 8.62 16.73
N ASN A 609 -4.62 8.85 15.62
CA ASN A 609 -4.24 8.34 14.31
C ASN A 609 -2.87 8.89 13.85
N PHE A 610 -2.59 10.17 14.11
CA PHE A 610 -1.25 10.74 13.92
C PHE A 610 -0.20 10.01 14.77
N GLY A 611 -0.51 9.74 16.05
CA GLY A 611 0.37 8.95 16.93
C GLY A 611 0.68 7.57 16.36
N ILE A 612 -0.33 6.87 15.84
CA ILE A 612 -0.17 5.55 15.21
C ILE A 612 0.74 5.64 13.97
N ARG A 613 0.50 6.60 13.07
CA ARG A 613 1.33 6.79 11.88
C ARG A 613 2.78 7.15 12.23
N ARG A 614 2.97 7.98 13.25
CA ARG A 614 4.30 8.34 13.73
C ARG A 614 5.04 7.15 14.32
N ASN A 615 4.39 6.36 15.17
CA ASN A 615 4.97 5.15 15.71
C ASN A 615 5.36 4.16 14.59
N LEU A 616 4.48 3.98 13.59
CA LEU A 616 4.79 3.14 12.43
C LEU A 616 6.06 3.64 11.73
N LEU A 617 6.18 4.94 11.51
CA LEU A 617 7.34 5.54 10.88
C LEU A 617 8.61 5.39 11.73
N ASP A 618 8.53 5.64 13.04
CA ASP A 618 9.68 5.55 13.96
C ASP A 618 10.28 4.13 13.97
N TYR A 619 9.43 3.08 13.91
CA TYR A 619 9.89 1.71 13.77
C TYR A 619 10.38 1.38 12.36
N ASP A 620 9.64 1.78 11.30
CA ASP A 620 10.04 1.50 9.93
C ASP A 620 11.28 2.28 9.51
N GLN A 621 11.61 3.40 10.18
CA GLN A 621 12.85 4.13 9.90
C GLN A 621 14.09 3.26 10.16
N VAL A 622 14.07 2.42 11.21
CA VAL A 622 15.15 1.47 11.50
C VAL A 622 15.30 0.46 10.34
N ASN A 623 14.17 -0.10 9.91
CA ASN A 623 14.14 -1.02 8.78
C ASN A 623 14.53 -0.32 7.48
N ASN A 624 14.18 0.95 7.30
CA ASN A 624 14.51 1.72 6.12
C ASN A 624 16.00 2.01 6.01
N ASP A 625 16.66 2.37 7.10
CA ASP A 625 18.11 2.59 7.13
C ASP A 625 18.86 1.31 6.70
N GLN A 626 18.43 0.15 7.18
CA GLN A 626 18.98 -1.16 6.79
C GLN A 626 18.64 -1.53 5.34
N ARG A 627 17.40 -1.27 4.90
CA ARG A 627 16.92 -1.50 3.53
C ARG A 627 17.75 -0.72 2.52
N GLU A 628 18.06 0.54 2.80
CA GLU A 628 18.87 1.36 1.92
C GLU A 628 20.27 0.78 1.69
N VAL A 629 20.90 0.27 2.75
CA VAL A 629 22.21 -0.40 2.64
C VAL A 629 22.11 -1.65 1.74
N ILE A 630 21.14 -2.52 2.02
CA ILE A 630 20.96 -3.78 1.27
C ILE A 630 20.56 -3.52 -0.18
N TYR A 631 19.65 -2.60 -0.44
CA TYR A 631 19.21 -2.28 -1.80
C TYR A 631 20.28 -1.55 -2.61
N ALA A 632 21.13 -0.73 -1.97
CA ALA A 632 22.28 -0.13 -2.63
C ALA A 632 23.31 -1.19 -3.04
N GLU A 633 23.66 -2.10 -2.13
CA GLU A 633 24.53 -3.24 -2.43
C GLU A 633 23.97 -4.10 -3.57
N ARG A 634 22.69 -4.46 -3.47
CA ARG A 634 21.98 -5.23 -4.47
C ARG A 634 21.98 -4.54 -5.85
N ARG A 635 21.77 -3.23 -5.89
CA ARG A 635 21.78 -2.45 -7.14
C ARG A 635 23.17 -2.40 -7.78
N ARG A 636 24.25 -2.34 -6.99
CA ARG A 636 25.62 -2.44 -7.50
C ARG A 636 25.85 -3.79 -8.20
N VAL A 637 25.42 -4.87 -7.57
CA VAL A 637 25.51 -6.23 -8.14
C VAL A 637 24.68 -6.33 -9.43
N LEU A 638 23.46 -5.79 -9.43
CA LEU A 638 22.55 -5.81 -10.56
C LEU A 638 23.03 -4.96 -11.74
N ASN A 639 23.72 -3.85 -11.48
CA ASN A 639 24.32 -3.00 -12.51
C ASN A 639 25.55 -3.62 -13.20
N GLY A 640 26.00 -4.79 -12.74
CA GLY A 640 27.13 -5.50 -13.35
C GLY A 640 28.49 -4.98 -12.89
N GLU A 641 28.55 -4.29 -11.73
CA GLU A 641 29.85 -3.99 -11.11
C GLU A 641 30.57 -5.32 -10.82
N SER A 642 31.87 -5.38 -11.11
CA SER A 642 32.65 -6.57 -10.82
C SER A 642 32.68 -6.85 -9.33
N MET A 643 32.08 -7.96 -8.91
CA MET A 643 32.08 -8.40 -7.52
C MET A 643 33.32 -9.20 -7.13
N ARG A 644 34.27 -9.35 -8.02
CA ARG A 644 35.49 -10.14 -7.81
C ARG A 644 36.21 -9.82 -6.51
N ASP A 645 36.55 -8.56 -6.31
CA ASP A 645 37.28 -8.12 -5.13
C ASP A 645 36.44 -8.24 -3.85
N VAL A 646 35.12 -8.05 -3.98
CA VAL A 646 34.15 -8.23 -2.87
C VAL A 646 34.13 -9.72 -2.48
N VAL A 647 34.01 -10.63 -3.45
CA VAL A 647 34.02 -12.09 -3.20
C VAL A 647 35.33 -12.52 -2.59
N TYR A 648 36.47 -12.03 -3.08
CA TYR A 648 37.78 -12.33 -2.51
C TYR A 648 37.89 -11.88 -1.06
N LYS A 649 37.38 -10.68 -0.75
CA LYS A 649 37.32 -10.18 0.61
C LYS A 649 36.40 -11.07 1.46
N MET A 650 35.21 -11.43 0.96
CA MET A 650 34.30 -12.32 1.68
C MET A 650 34.94 -13.66 2.04
N ILE A 651 35.70 -14.29 1.13
CA ILE A 651 36.40 -15.53 1.39
C ILE A 651 37.42 -15.36 2.53
N LYS A 652 38.20 -14.27 2.50
CA LYS A 652 39.15 -13.96 3.56
C LYS A 652 38.49 -13.68 4.90
N ASP A 653 37.42 -12.90 4.89
CA ASP A 653 36.69 -12.55 6.10
C ASP A 653 36.06 -13.79 6.76
N VAL A 654 35.45 -14.71 5.97
CA VAL A 654 34.86 -15.96 6.48
C VAL A 654 35.91 -16.83 7.19
N VAL A 655 37.09 -16.95 6.62
CA VAL A 655 38.18 -17.70 7.27
C VAL A 655 38.62 -17.03 8.58
N ALA A 656 38.78 -15.71 8.58
CA ALA A 656 39.14 -14.95 9.77
C ALA A 656 38.04 -15.02 10.86
N ASP A 657 36.76 -14.88 10.46
CA ASP A 657 35.63 -14.95 11.38
C ASP A 657 35.55 -16.30 12.11
N ASP A 658 35.66 -17.43 11.38
CA ASP A 658 35.61 -18.77 11.96
C ASP A 658 36.81 -19.06 12.88
N VAL A 659 38.02 -18.69 12.48
CA VAL A 659 39.20 -18.84 13.35
C VAL A 659 39.11 -17.99 14.59
N ASN A 660 38.70 -16.73 14.46
CA ASN A 660 38.56 -15.82 15.63
C ASN A 660 37.46 -16.25 16.58
N MET A 661 36.33 -16.75 16.06
CA MET A 661 35.22 -17.23 16.86
C MET A 661 35.60 -18.44 17.71
N LEU A 662 36.32 -19.40 17.12
CA LEU A 662 36.67 -20.66 17.78
C LEU A 662 37.96 -20.60 18.61
N ALA A 663 38.90 -19.74 18.22
CA ALA A 663 40.09 -19.52 19.02
C ALA A 663 39.84 -18.63 20.24
N GLY A 664 38.88 -17.69 20.14
CA GLY A 664 38.57 -16.73 21.20
C GLY A 664 39.83 -16.03 21.73
N GLU A 665 39.98 -15.93 23.05
CA GLU A 665 41.17 -15.45 23.76
C GLU A 665 42.13 -16.59 24.16
N GLN A 666 41.80 -17.86 23.84
CA GLN A 666 42.56 -19.04 24.23
C GLN A 666 43.81 -19.24 23.34
N PRO A 667 44.89 -19.87 23.89
CA PRO A 667 46.02 -20.25 23.08
C PRO A 667 45.63 -21.25 21.96
N LEU A 668 46.25 -21.12 20.79
CA LEU A 668 45.95 -21.99 19.63
C LEU A 668 46.11 -23.50 19.96
N LYS A 669 46.95 -23.85 20.94
CA LYS A 669 47.11 -25.26 21.39
C LYS A 669 45.86 -25.83 22.05
N GLU A 670 45.00 -24.98 22.60
CA GLU A 670 43.78 -25.36 23.29
C GLU A 670 42.52 -25.20 22.40
N MET A 671 42.67 -24.65 21.20
CA MET A 671 41.62 -24.47 20.24
C MET A 671 41.01 -25.80 19.77
N ASN A 672 39.68 -25.88 19.65
CA ASN A 672 38.99 -27.07 19.14
C ASN A 672 39.13 -27.19 17.61
N LEU A 673 40.24 -27.86 17.18
CA LEU A 673 40.49 -28.08 15.75
C LEU A 673 39.44 -28.93 15.03
N VAL A 674 38.71 -29.78 15.77
CA VAL A 674 37.64 -30.61 15.16
C VAL A 674 36.50 -29.68 14.73
N GLU A 675 36.09 -28.78 15.61
CA GLU A 675 35.03 -27.83 15.35
C GLU A 675 35.42 -26.82 14.24
N LEU A 676 36.68 -26.35 14.25
CA LEU A 676 37.17 -25.49 13.17
C LEU A 676 37.13 -26.20 11.82
N ASN A 677 37.56 -27.48 11.78
CA ASN A 677 37.48 -28.30 10.57
C ASN A 677 36.05 -28.51 10.10
N GLU A 678 35.10 -28.77 11.01
CA GLU A 678 33.71 -28.95 10.66
C GLU A 678 33.09 -27.65 10.15
N SER A 679 33.35 -26.51 10.79
CA SER A 679 32.82 -25.21 10.39
C SER A 679 33.36 -24.74 9.04
N LEU A 680 34.68 -24.67 8.88
CA LEU A 680 35.30 -24.15 7.67
C LEU A 680 35.14 -25.09 6.46
N ARG A 681 35.33 -26.42 6.64
CA ARG A 681 35.21 -27.37 5.52
C ARG A 681 33.78 -27.57 5.02
N ARG A 682 32.78 -27.25 5.83
CA ARG A 682 31.39 -27.16 5.36
C ARG A 682 31.18 -26.00 4.38
N LYS A 683 31.93 -24.90 4.51
CA LYS A 683 31.84 -23.69 3.69
C LYS A 683 32.88 -23.72 2.55
N ILE A 684 34.12 -24.12 2.84
CA ILE A 684 35.25 -24.13 1.90
C ILE A 684 35.87 -25.53 1.89
N PRO A 685 35.98 -26.20 0.74
CA PRO A 685 36.52 -27.57 0.67
C PRO A 685 38.04 -27.61 0.89
N LEU A 686 38.48 -27.19 2.10
CA LEU A 686 39.88 -27.22 2.52
C LEU A 686 40.33 -28.65 2.85
N GLU A 687 41.65 -28.92 2.71
CA GLU A 687 42.25 -30.09 3.30
C GLU A 687 42.13 -30.09 4.84
N PRO A 688 42.26 -31.23 5.53
CA PRO A 688 42.16 -31.26 7.00
C PRO A 688 43.14 -30.27 7.65
N ILE A 689 42.59 -29.32 8.39
CA ILE A 689 43.34 -28.25 9.04
C ILE A 689 44.13 -28.83 10.21
N THR A 690 45.43 -28.61 10.18
CA THR A 690 46.37 -28.97 11.25
C THR A 690 47.19 -27.74 11.59
N LEU A 691 47.60 -27.62 12.86
CA LEU A 691 48.50 -26.53 13.30
C LEU A 691 49.95 -26.93 13.03
N THR A 692 50.72 -26.03 12.44
CA THR A 692 52.16 -26.20 12.30
C THR A 692 52.86 -26.02 13.65
N ASP A 693 54.08 -26.55 13.79
CA ASP A 693 54.83 -26.44 15.05
C ASP A 693 55.17 -24.96 15.36
N GLU A 694 55.41 -24.15 14.34
CA GLU A 694 55.63 -22.69 14.51
C GLU A 694 54.38 -21.98 15.01
N GLU A 695 53.17 -22.28 14.48
CA GLU A 695 51.88 -21.71 14.90
C GLU A 695 51.60 -22.06 16.38
N LYS A 696 51.94 -23.29 16.78
CA LYS A 696 51.78 -23.75 18.17
C LYS A 696 52.72 -23.06 19.13
N GLU A 697 54.04 -22.90 18.74
CA GLU A 697 55.06 -22.32 19.62
C GLU A 697 54.91 -20.82 19.76
N LYS A 698 54.62 -20.12 18.67
CA LYS A 698 54.48 -18.63 18.67
C LYS A 698 53.08 -18.18 19.05
N ASN A 699 52.09 -19.06 19.14
CA ASN A 699 50.68 -18.75 19.34
C ASN A 699 50.19 -17.71 18.32
N ASP A 700 50.64 -17.83 17.07
CA ASP A 700 50.40 -16.83 16.02
C ASP A 700 49.11 -17.15 15.25
N LYS A 701 48.02 -16.52 15.72
CA LYS A 701 46.69 -16.63 15.14
C LYS A 701 46.62 -16.03 13.74
N GLU A 702 47.33 -14.93 13.50
CA GLU A 702 47.32 -14.23 12.22
C GLU A 702 48.05 -15.05 11.13
N ALA A 703 49.10 -15.79 11.48
CA ALA A 703 49.82 -16.71 10.58
C ALA A 703 48.87 -17.86 10.14
N LEU A 704 48.11 -18.43 11.09
CA LEU A 704 47.12 -19.46 10.77
C LEU A 704 46.02 -18.92 9.82
N ILE A 705 45.46 -17.75 10.12
CA ILE A 705 44.43 -17.08 9.29
C ILE A 705 44.98 -16.84 7.88
N SER A 706 46.18 -16.25 7.76
CA SER A 706 46.81 -15.97 6.47
C SER A 706 47.05 -17.24 5.63
N ARG A 707 47.53 -18.31 6.25
CA ARG A 707 47.71 -19.59 5.56
C ARG A 707 46.41 -20.17 5.04
N LEU A 708 45.37 -20.21 5.87
CA LEU A 708 44.05 -20.75 5.48
C LEU A 708 43.39 -19.86 4.41
N GLN A 709 43.58 -18.54 4.49
CA GLN A 709 43.12 -17.61 3.45
C GLN A 709 43.79 -17.89 2.11
N ASP A 710 45.09 -18.12 2.09
CA ASP A 710 45.86 -18.45 0.87
C ASP A 710 45.43 -19.80 0.27
N GLU A 711 45.13 -20.80 1.10
CA GLU A 711 44.59 -22.08 0.66
C GLU A 711 43.19 -21.94 0.06
N ALA A 712 42.27 -21.20 0.73
CA ALA A 712 40.94 -20.92 0.23
C ALA A 712 40.99 -20.17 -1.10
N MET A 713 41.86 -19.17 -1.22
CA MET A 713 42.02 -18.42 -2.48
C MET A 713 42.54 -19.27 -3.63
N LYS A 714 43.48 -20.21 -3.37
CA LYS A 714 43.95 -21.15 -4.39
C LYS A 714 42.80 -22.03 -4.91
N ILE A 715 41.95 -22.53 -4.02
CA ILE A 715 40.78 -23.32 -4.40
C ILE A 715 39.85 -22.50 -5.28
N TYR A 716 39.56 -21.25 -4.87
CA TYR A 716 38.68 -20.38 -5.61
C TYR A 716 39.24 -20.00 -6.99
N HIS A 717 40.53 -19.66 -7.09
CA HIS A 717 41.17 -19.36 -8.37
C HIS A 717 41.17 -20.57 -9.33
N LYS A 718 41.30 -21.78 -8.82
CA LYS A 718 41.16 -22.98 -9.63
C LYS A 718 39.76 -23.08 -10.20
N LYS A 719 38.76 -22.86 -9.35
CA LYS A 719 37.35 -22.89 -9.74
C LYS A 719 37.03 -21.81 -10.77
N GLU A 720 37.52 -20.59 -10.56
CA GLU A 720 37.40 -19.47 -11.51
C GLU A 720 37.94 -19.87 -12.89
N LYS A 721 39.08 -20.53 -12.92
CA LYS A 721 39.67 -21.01 -14.16
C LYS A 721 38.80 -22.09 -14.83
N ASP A 722 38.34 -23.09 -14.07
CA ASP A 722 37.52 -24.19 -14.56
C ASP A 722 36.20 -23.69 -15.19
N PHE A 723 35.52 -22.72 -14.56
CA PHE A 723 34.28 -22.09 -15.10
C PHE A 723 34.56 -21.27 -16.36
N ASN A 724 35.64 -20.50 -16.40
CA ASN A 724 36.00 -19.69 -17.56
C ASN A 724 36.47 -20.57 -18.75
N GLU A 725 37.08 -21.71 -18.50
CA GLU A 725 37.42 -22.70 -19.52
C GLU A 725 36.17 -23.39 -20.06
N PHE A 726 35.23 -23.74 -19.19
CA PHE A 726 33.95 -24.32 -19.60
C PHE A 726 33.16 -23.35 -20.49
N ALA A 727 33.04 -22.09 -20.12
CA ALA A 727 32.35 -21.05 -20.89
C ALA A 727 32.94 -20.89 -22.31
N LYS A 728 34.27 -20.99 -22.46
CA LYS A 728 34.97 -20.89 -23.75
C LYS A 728 34.79 -22.12 -24.66
N VAL A 729 34.69 -23.32 -24.08
CA VAL A 729 34.63 -24.60 -24.82
C VAL A 729 33.21 -24.90 -25.29
N ASN A 730 32.21 -24.51 -24.55
CA ASN A 730 30.80 -24.81 -24.79
C ASN A 730 30.02 -23.62 -25.36
N VAL A 731 30.58 -22.84 -26.27
CA VAL A 731 29.85 -21.81 -27.00
C VAL A 731 28.71 -22.48 -27.76
N PRO A 732 27.46 -22.08 -27.58
CA PRO A 732 26.31 -22.68 -28.27
C PRO A 732 26.44 -22.56 -29.79
N GLU A 733 26.08 -23.64 -30.53
CA GLU A 733 25.93 -23.53 -31.98
C GLU A 733 24.85 -22.50 -32.32
N GLU A 734 25.06 -21.72 -33.42
CA GLU A 734 24.08 -20.75 -33.88
C GLU A 734 22.69 -21.40 -34.09
N GLY A 735 21.70 -20.98 -33.33
CA GLY A 735 20.31 -21.47 -33.40
C GLY A 735 19.81 -22.29 -32.21
N VAL A 736 20.58 -22.50 -31.15
CA VAL A 736 20.12 -23.12 -29.90
C VAL A 736 19.58 -22.01 -28.97
N GLU A 737 18.28 -22.02 -28.70
CA GLU A 737 17.68 -21.16 -27.67
C GLU A 737 18.11 -21.69 -26.28
N LEU A 738 19.05 -21.02 -25.66
CA LEU A 738 19.44 -21.25 -24.26
C LEU A 738 18.50 -20.47 -23.33
N GLY A 739 18.25 -21.03 -22.15
CA GLY A 739 17.65 -20.27 -21.07
C GLY A 739 18.52 -19.04 -20.72
N GLU A 740 17.92 -17.99 -20.21
CA GLU A 740 18.63 -16.73 -19.92
C GLU A 740 19.81 -16.92 -18.94
N GLU A 741 19.65 -17.76 -17.93
CA GLU A 741 20.71 -18.09 -16.96
C GLU A 741 21.89 -18.82 -17.65
N ASP A 742 21.59 -19.76 -18.52
CA ASP A 742 22.60 -20.51 -19.25
C ASP A 742 23.39 -19.60 -20.23
N ALA A 743 22.67 -18.72 -20.95
CA ALA A 743 23.28 -17.77 -21.89
C ALA A 743 24.19 -16.75 -21.20
N ALA A 744 23.85 -16.28 -20.02
CA ALA A 744 24.67 -15.34 -19.23
C ALA A 744 25.96 -16.01 -18.72
N ILE A 745 25.91 -17.29 -18.28
CA ILE A 745 27.07 -18.05 -17.85
C ILE A 745 28.06 -18.23 -19.00
N PHE A 746 27.58 -18.45 -20.23
CA PHE A 746 28.43 -18.57 -21.39
C PHE A 746 29.13 -17.27 -21.79
N ASN A 747 28.49 -16.11 -21.52
CA ASN A 747 29.05 -14.80 -21.83
C ASN A 747 30.08 -14.32 -20.79
N ASP A 748 29.75 -14.42 -19.49
CA ASP A 748 30.51 -13.82 -18.39
C ASP A 748 31.19 -14.86 -17.46
N GLY A 749 31.00 -16.16 -17.71
CA GLY A 749 31.60 -17.25 -16.93
C GLY A 749 31.22 -17.22 -15.46
N ILE A 750 32.22 -17.32 -14.55
CA ILE A 750 31.99 -17.36 -13.11
C ILE A 750 31.40 -16.04 -12.56
N ARG A 751 31.56 -14.90 -13.24
CA ARG A 751 31.06 -13.59 -12.76
C ARG A 751 29.56 -13.57 -12.70
N GLU A 752 28.89 -14.19 -13.68
CA GLU A 752 27.42 -14.29 -13.66
C GLU A 752 26.97 -15.22 -12.53
N VAL A 753 27.68 -16.31 -12.28
CA VAL A 753 27.38 -17.20 -11.15
C VAL A 753 27.53 -16.48 -9.81
N GLU A 754 28.62 -15.69 -9.64
CA GLU A 754 28.81 -14.84 -8.47
C GLU A 754 27.63 -13.89 -8.27
N ARG A 755 27.21 -13.21 -9.33
CA ARG A 755 26.11 -12.25 -9.32
C ARG A 755 24.79 -12.91 -8.89
N VAL A 756 24.41 -14.00 -9.53
CA VAL A 756 23.14 -14.71 -9.25
C VAL A 756 23.14 -15.29 -7.83
N ILE A 757 24.24 -15.93 -7.40
CA ILE A 757 24.32 -16.48 -6.04
C ILE A 757 24.25 -15.38 -5.00
N LEU A 758 24.99 -14.29 -5.20
CA LEU A 758 25.00 -13.18 -4.25
C LEU A 758 23.61 -12.56 -4.12
N LEU A 759 22.90 -12.30 -5.24
CA LEU A 759 21.54 -11.79 -5.21
C LEU A 759 20.58 -12.75 -4.49
N LYS A 760 20.62 -14.06 -4.81
CA LYS A 760 19.74 -15.06 -4.18
C LYS A 760 19.98 -15.16 -2.66
N VAL A 761 21.23 -15.09 -2.22
CA VAL A 761 21.58 -15.14 -0.79
C VAL A 761 21.15 -13.87 -0.09
N ILE A 762 21.44 -12.70 -0.66
CA ILE A 762 21.00 -11.41 -0.11
C ILE A 762 19.47 -11.41 0.05
N ASP A 763 18.72 -11.75 -1.00
CA ASP A 763 17.25 -11.74 -0.97
C ASP A 763 16.71 -12.72 0.07
N SER A 764 17.26 -13.93 0.16
CA SER A 764 16.83 -14.92 1.15
C SER A 764 17.08 -14.47 2.60
N LYS A 765 18.26 -13.91 2.88
CA LYS A 765 18.61 -13.43 4.23
C LYS A 765 17.84 -12.18 4.61
N TRP A 766 17.65 -11.27 3.65
CA TRP A 766 16.87 -10.06 3.86
C TRP A 766 15.39 -10.35 4.17
N MET A 767 14.77 -11.28 3.43
CA MET A 767 13.40 -11.72 3.72
C MET A 767 13.25 -12.32 5.11
N ASN A 768 14.22 -13.13 5.56
CA ASN A 768 14.21 -13.68 6.92
C ASN A 768 14.36 -12.57 7.96
N HIS A 769 15.26 -11.63 7.70
CA HIS A 769 15.51 -10.52 8.61
C HIS A 769 14.30 -9.60 8.77
N ILE A 770 13.52 -9.36 7.71
CA ILE A 770 12.25 -8.62 7.81
C ILE A 770 11.30 -9.32 8.78
N ASP A 771 11.13 -10.64 8.65
CA ASP A 771 10.29 -11.41 9.56
C ASP A 771 10.79 -11.36 11.01
N ASP A 772 12.11 -11.49 11.22
CA ASP A 772 12.71 -11.42 12.55
C ASP A 772 12.52 -10.03 13.18
N MET A 773 12.63 -8.97 12.38
CA MET A 773 12.36 -7.59 12.82
C MET A 773 10.88 -7.34 13.14
N ASP A 774 9.95 -7.93 12.40
CA ASP A 774 8.53 -7.86 12.70
C ASP A 774 8.20 -8.57 14.03
N GLN A 775 8.78 -9.77 14.29
CA GLN A 775 8.65 -10.47 15.57
C GLN A 775 9.26 -9.68 16.74
N LEU A 776 10.41 -9.04 16.51
CA LEU A 776 11.03 -8.15 17.50
C LEU A 776 10.09 -6.99 17.84
N ARG A 777 9.45 -6.38 16.84
CA ARG A 777 8.51 -5.26 17.04
C ARG A 777 7.32 -5.63 17.91
N GLU A 778 6.78 -6.83 17.77
CA GLU A 778 5.66 -7.30 18.59
C GLU A 778 6.04 -7.46 20.07
N SER A 779 7.26 -7.96 20.32
CA SER A 779 7.73 -8.25 21.67
C SER A 779 8.33 -7.04 22.41
N ILE A 780 8.91 -6.09 21.67
CA ILE A 780 9.69 -4.98 22.23
C ILE A 780 8.86 -4.03 23.11
N GLY A 781 7.54 -3.94 22.87
CA GLY A 781 6.63 -3.10 23.65
C GLY A 781 6.65 -3.42 25.15
N LEU A 782 6.95 -4.67 25.53
CA LEU A 782 7.09 -5.10 26.94
C LEU A 782 8.27 -4.43 27.66
N GLN A 783 9.26 -3.91 26.93
CA GLN A 783 10.40 -3.20 27.52
C GLN A 783 9.99 -1.89 28.19
N SER A 784 8.82 -1.34 27.85
CA SER A 784 8.27 -0.15 28.53
C SER A 784 8.01 -0.38 30.03
N TYR A 785 7.67 -1.61 30.43
CA TYR A 785 7.51 -1.97 31.86
C TYR A 785 8.85 -1.91 32.61
N ALA A 786 9.96 -2.12 31.91
CA ALA A 786 11.32 -1.95 32.46
C ALA A 786 11.82 -0.49 32.35
N GLN A 787 10.94 0.48 32.08
CA GLN A 787 11.25 1.91 31.92
C GLN A 787 12.27 2.19 30.80
N LYS A 788 12.40 1.31 29.81
CA LYS A 788 13.21 1.51 28.61
C LYS A 788 12.31 1.99 27.47
N ASP A 789 12.85 2.89 26.64
CA ASP A 789 12.16 3.32 25.42
C ASP A 789 12.14 2.17 24.40
N PRO A 790 10.97 1.67 24.00
CA PRO A 790 10.88 0.54 23.07
C PRO A 790 11.51 0.81 21.70
N VAL A 791 11.41 2.03 21.16
CA VAL A 791 12.00 2.39 19.86
C VAL A 791 13.52 2.36 19.91
N VAL A 792 14.11 2.86 21.01
CA VAL A 792 15.56 2.84 21.22
C VAL A 792 16.06 1.39 21.36
N GLN A 793 15.32 0.54 22.10
CA GLN A 793 15.69 -0.88 22.23
C GLN A 793 15.54 -1.62 20.91
N TYR A 794 14.48 -1.33 20.13
CA TYR A 794 14.27 -1.88 18.80
C TYR A 794 15.43 -1.54 17.86
N LYS A 795 15.88 -0.27 17.89
CA LYS A 795 17.02 0.17 17.09
C LYS A 795 18.32 -0.57 17.47
N PHE A 796 18.56 -0.75 18.76
CA PHE A 796 19.78 -1.42 19.26
C PHE A 796 19.81 -2.90 18.88
N LEU A 797 18.74 -3.65 19.21
CA LEU A 797 18.64 -5.07 18.89
C LEU A 797 18.57 -5.31 17.37
N GLY A 798 17.85 -4.46 16.64
CA GLY A 798 17.76 -4.53 15.18
C GLY A 798 19.11 -4.31 14.50
N TYR A 799 19.99 -3.47 15.08
CA TYR A 799 21.37 -3.33 14.57
C TYR A 799 22.19 -4.60 14.78
N GLU A 800 22.12 -5.22 15.96
CA GLU A 800 22.80 -6.49 16.23
C GLU A 800 22.34 -7.60 15.27
N MET A 801 21.02 -7.72 15.05
CA MET A 801 20.45 -8.68 14.11
C MET A 801 20.88 -8.42 12.67
N PHE A 802 21.02 -7.15 12.28
CA PHE A 802 21.47 -6.75 10.95
C PHE A 802 22.96 -7.09 10.73
N GLU A 803 23.82 -6.87 11.75
CA GLU A 803 25.22 -7.29 11.69
C GLU A 803 25.36 -8.82 11.55
N GLU A 804 24.56 -9.58 12.29
CA GLU A 804 24.52 -11.03 12.17
C GLU A 804 24.04 -11.47 10.79
N MET A 805 22.97 -10.85 10.25
CA MET A 805 22.49 -11.12 8.90
C MET A 805 23.56 -10.86 7.84
N THR A 806 24.28 -9.74 7.92
CA THR A 806 25.34 -9.40 6.95
C THR A 806 26.52 -10.37 7.04
N LYS A 807 26.85 -10.85 8.24
CA LYS A 807 27.80 -11.94 8.45
C LYS A 807 27.31 -13.22 7.77
N ASN A 808 26.06 -13.60 7.98
CA ASN A 808 25.45 -14.79 7.38
C ASN A 808 25.38 -14.71 5.85
N ILE A 809 25.16 -13.54 5.26
CA ILE A 809 25.24 -13.33 3.79
C ILE A 809 26.64 -13.69 3.29
N ARG A 810 27.71 -13.21 3.95
CA ARG A 810 29.11 -13.54 3.55
C ARG A 810 29.36 -15.04 3.63
N HIS A 811 28.98 -15.67 4.74
CA HIS A 811 29.23 -17.10 4.97
C HIS A 811 28.47 -17.98 3.97
N ASP A 812 27.20 -17.72 3.72
CA ASP A 812 26.38 -18.50 2.80
C ASP A 812 26.76 -18.26 1.34
N THR A 813 27.14 -17.03 0.98
CA THR A 813 27.65 -16.73 -0.38
C THR A 813 28.92 -17.49 -0.66
N VAL A 814 29.88 -17.47 0.27
CA VAL A 814 31.14 -18.22 0.12
C VAL A 814 30.88 -19.73 0.05
N GLY A 815 30.02 -20.24 0.95
CA GLY A 815 29.63 -21.65 0.94
C GLY A 815 29.00 -22.07 -0.39
N ALA A 816 28.04 -21.30 -0.91
CA ALA A 816 27.38 -21.57 -2.19
C ALA A 816 28.39 -21.52 -3.36
N LEU A 817 29.22 -20.46 -3.42
CA LEU A 817 30.23 -20.31 -4.47
C LEU A 817 31.27 -21.42 -4.44
N MET A 818 31.70 -21.87 -3.28
CA MET A 818 32.71 -22.94 -3.14
C MET A 818 32.18 -24.33 -3.48
N HIS A 819 30.84 -24.55 -3.43
CA HIS A 819 30.24 -25.86 -3.70
C HIS A 819 29.46 -25.92 -5.03
N VAL A 820 29.25 -24.80 -5.73
CA VAL A 820 28.60 -24.82 -7.06
C VAL A 820 29.44 -25.67 -8.03
N GLN A 821 28.79 -26.55 -8.79
CA GLN A 821 29.44 -27.43 -9.76
C GLN A 821 28.77 -27.24 -11.13
N ILE A 822 29.57 -27.44 -12.17
CA ILE A 822 29.10 -27.43 -13.55
C ILE A 822 28.45 -28.79 -13.82
N GLU A 823 27.14 -28.87 -13.94
CA GLU A 823 26.45 -30.09 -14.40
C GLU A 823 26.49 -30.13 -15.94
N GLN A 824 27.29 -31.02 -16.49
CA GLN A 824 27.16 -31.38 -17.89
C GLN A 824 25.88 -32.19 -18.06
N LYS A 825 24.84 -31.62 -18.69
CA LYS A 825 23.74 -32.42 -19.24
C LYS A 825 24.31 -33.36 -20.30
N VAL A 826 24.63 -34.57 -19.91
CA VAL A 826 24.95 -35.63 -20.85
C VAL A 826 23.67 -35.93 -21.60
N GLU A 827 23.48 -35.30 -22.77
CA GLU A 827 22.45 -35.73 -23.70
C GLU A 827 22.76 -37.17 -24.06
N ARG A 828 21.95 -38.09 -23.55
CA ARG A 828 21.95 -39.45 -24.07
C ARG A 828 21.51 -39.37 -25.54
N LYS A 829 22.48 -39.34 -26.46
CA LYS A 829 22.18 -39.59 -27.87
C LYS A 829 21.48 -40.92 -27.92
N GLN A 830 20.21 -40.91 -28.31
CA GLN A 830 19.47 -42.14 -28.61
C GLN A 830 20.18 -42.85 -29.73
N VAL A 831 20.96 -43.90 -29.40
CA VAL A 831 21.71 -44.73 -30.33
C VAL A 831 20.78 -45.67 -31.13
N ALA A 832 19.52 -45.76 -30.77
CA ALA A 832 18.49 -46.50 -31.49
C ALA A 832 17.25 -45.64 -31.71
N ARG A 833 16.98 -45.22 -32.93
CA ARG A 833 15.67 -44.78 -33.36
C ARG A 833 14.76 -46.01 -33.43
N ALA A 834 13.72 -46.04 -32.63
CA ALA A 834 12.65 -47.00 -32.78
C ALA A 834 11.95 -46.74 -34.14
N THR A 835 12.22 -47.62 -35.12
CA THR A 835 11.52 -47.61 -36.40
C THR A 835 10.22 -48.36 -36.25
N GLY A 836 9.15 -47.61 -35.81
CA GLY A 836 7.78 -48.11 -35.80
C GLY A 836 7.30 -48.67 -34.45
N THR A 837 6.33 -48.07 -33.88
CA THR A 837 5.42 -48.63 -32.89
C THR A 837 4.09 -48.88 -33.58
N ASN A 838 3.38 -49.95 -33.23
CA ASN A 838 2.06 -50.36 -33.76
C ASN A 838 0.93 -49.33 -33.51
N LYS A 839 1.24 -48.02 -33.40
CA LYS A 839 0.27 -46.92 -33.22
C LYS A 839 0.72 -45.66 -33.93
N ASP A 840 1.03 -45.75 -35.22
CA ASP A 840 1.13 -44.58 -36.07
C ASP A 840 -0.27 -44.25 -36.63
N GLU A 841 -1.02 -43.51 -35.80
CA GLU A 841 -2.10 -42.60 -36.24
C GLU A 841 -2.35 -41.63 -35.08
N LEU A 842 -1.57 -40.56 -35.00
CA LEU A 842 -1.91 -39.37 -34.21
C LEU A 842 -2.91 -38.53 -35.01
N VAL A 843 -4.19 -38.89 -34.88
CA VAL A 843 -5.30 -37.99 -35.21
C VAL A 843 -5.39 -36.97 -34.07
N GLU A 844 -5.32 -35.72 -34.42
CA GLU A 844 -5.65 -34.60 -33.52
C GLU A 844 -6.97 -34.87 -32.82
N ARG A 845 -6.93 -35.12 -31.51
CA ARG A 845 -8.14 -35.26 -30.68
C ARG A 845 -8.64 -33.89 -30.28
N GLY A 846 -9.58 -33.37 -31.06
CA GLY A 846 -10.51 -32.36 -30.56
C GLY A 846 -11.30 -32.86 -29.33
N PRO A 847 -12.03 -32.00 -28.61
CA PRO A 847 -12.68 -32.38 -27.36
C PRO A 847 -13.60 -33.58 -27.56
N TYR A 848 -13.40 -34.64 -26.75
CA TYR A 848 -14.09 -35.91 -26.83
C TYR A 848 -15.60 -35.71 -26.72
N ARG A 849 -16.32 -35.77 -27.84
CA ARG A 849 -17.79 -35.93 -27.86
C ARG A 849 -18.11 -37.40 -27.78
N ARG A 850 -18.74 -37.84 -26.69
CA ARG A 850 -19.29 -39.19 -26.57
C ARG A 850 -20.23 -39.45 -27.76
N LYS A 851 -20.01 -40.52 -28.48
CA LYS A 851 -20.84 -40.94 -29.63
C LYS A 851 -22.20 -41.50 -29.22
N GLU A 852 -22.44 -41.84 -27.96
CA GLU A 852 -23.70 -42.35 -27.46
C GLU A 852 -24.24 -41.51 -26.33
N ALA A 853 -25.53 -41.21 -26.37
CA ALA A 853 -26.22 -40.44 -25.33
C ALA A 853 -26.25 -41.24 -24.02
N LYS A 854 -25.93 -40.56 -22.88
CA LYS A 854 -25.98 -41.17 -21.55
C LYS A 854 -27.41 -41.63 -21.26
N ILE A 855 -27.64 -42.95 -21.15
CA ILE A 855 -28.93 -43.50 -20.80
C ILE A 855 -29.29 -43.11 -19.37
N GLY A 856 -30.41 -42.39 -19.21
CA GLY A 856 -30.88 -41.98 -17.89
C GLY A 856 -31.19 -43.19 -16.98
N ARG A 857 -30.84 -43.09 -15.68
CA ARG A 857 -31.03 -44.19 -14.72
C ARG A 857 -32.44 -44.77 -14.67
N ASN A 858 -33.46 -44.00 -15.02
CA ASN A 858 -34.88 -44.40 -15.06
C ASN A 858 -35.41 -44.77 -16.45
N ALA A 859 -34.60 -44.67 -17.52
CA ALA A 859 -34.97 -45.05 -18.85
C ALA A 859 -35.10 -46.60 -19.01
N PRO A 860 -35.85 -47.10 -19.97
CA PRO A 860 -35.88 -48.51 -20.30
C PRO A 860 -34.49 -49.04 -20.65
N CYS A 861 -34.13 -50.21 -20.15
CA CYS A 861 -32.81 -50.79 -20.40
C CYS A 861 -32.69 -51.20 -21.91
N PRO A 862 -31.62 -50.80 -22.61
CA PRO A 862 -31.40 -51.13 -23.99
C PRO A 862 -31.22 -52.61 -24.32
N CYS A 863 -31.03 -53.44 -23.27
CA CYS A 863 -30.96 -54.91 -23.44
C CYS A 863 -32.30 -55.57 -23.72
N GLY A 864 -33.40 -54.80 -23.82
CA GLY A 864 -34.74 -55.36 -24.11
C GLY A 864 -35.46 -56.06 -22.97
N SER A 865 -34.93 -56.00 -21.73
CA SER A 865 -35.48 -56.68 -20.52
C SER A 865 -36.75 -56.03 -19.95
N GLY A 866 -37.23 -54.89 -20.45
CA GLY A 866 -38.39 -54.16 -19.93
C GLY A 866 -38.19 -53.50 -18.59
N LYS A 867 -37.02 -53.66 -17.98
CA LYS A 867 -36.66 -53.03 -16.65
C LYS A 867 -35.98 -51.70 -16.85
N LYS A 868 -36.08 -50.83 -15.82
CA LYS A 868 -35.34 -49.53 -15.81
C LYS A 868 -33.83 -49.80 -15.80
N TYR A 869 -33.02 -48.96 -16.50
CA TYR A 869 -31.58 -49.14 -16.66
C TYR A 869 -30.85 -49.36 -15.34
N LYS A 870 -31.18 -48.61 -14.26
CA LYS A 870 -30.59 -48.75 -12.90
C LYS A 870 -30.87 -50.14 -12.25
N ASN A 871 -31.93 -50.87 -12.70
CA ASN A 871 -32.34 -52.16 -12.15
C ASN A 871 -31.94 -53.32 -13.05
N CYS A 872 -31.18 -53.08 -14.10
CA CYS A 872 -30.71 -54.07 -15.10
C CYS A 872 -29.22 -53.85 -15.40
N CYS A 873 -28.85 -53.53 -16.62
CA CYS A 873 -27.46 -53.38 -17.04
C CYS A 873 -26.71 -52.18 -16.35
N GLY A 874 -27.41 -51.18 -15.87
CA GLY A 874 -26.88 -50.05 -15.11
C GLY A 874 -26.75 -50.29 -13.60
N ARG A 875 -26.98 -51.50 -13.08
CA ARG A 875 -26.92 -51.80 -11.66
C ARG A 875 -25.50 -51.80 -11.08
N PHE A 876 -24.52 -52.02 -11.92
CA PHE A 876 -23.08 -52.02 -11.53
C PHE A 876 -22.24 -50.99 -12.30
N ALA A 877 -22.88 -50.06 -13.04
CA ALA A 877 -22.21 -48.97 -13.68
C ALA A 877 -22.18 -47.77 -12.72
N ASN A 878 -21.01 -47.46 -12.19
CA ASN A 878 -20.69 -46.26 -11.42
C ASN A 878 -20.67 -45.01 -12.31
#